data_1f3ee3d9927e73a54b04a1366a16b1ed
#
_entry.id   1f3ee3d9927e73a54b04a1366a16b1ed
#
_cell.length_a   1.000
_cell.length_b   1.000
_cell.length_c   1.000
_cell.angle_alpha   90.00
_cell.angle_beta   90.00
_cell.angle_gamma   90.00
#
_symmetry.space_group_name_H-M   'P 1'
#
loop_
_entity.id
_entity.type
_entity.pdbx_description
1 polymer ?
#
loop_
_entity_poly.entity_id
_entity_poly.type
_entity_poly.pdbx_seq_one_letter_code
_entity_poly.pdbx_strand_id
1 'polypeptide(L)'
;MRSTRVVLLASLLMLSGISSAQDPPANAEAAPLDLGGFATQGSASLGYRFTDVKGYAPMYREMFGLESGPRLMDFSLMGEAKPGINAFADNYSLNLSGMGGDPFPTAQLTVSKHKLFDFRANWRQAYYFWNQNDNVILPIAAATTTLSTGLTDHHNWDTVRKFGSADLTVHASDNLRFNFDYYRTTDGGPTFTTASPDFLGSPGFWGGYARANPYYLFAPINDETNRFTGGVDYTFRSWNFHYAVGYQSFNSITNVNTVSSPELSIDPAKSSTLEPLAHFTWSQDRRLTTPISEFSYVGKPLHRLEWRGSYLFYRYQGPLNFDQSFNGIAPNSTGVQTPYAVSQSVHGNVTEPDHIISQGFTYDLTSWWSVSADYRYSHQKSEGIGSFSSLFNATTPATNAEDIVWRTNLSDLHFTLDFTPLRTLVIRPGVHFMKYDVATFSGGVEDDGLSHTIKTAAPEISFGYEPSKMISFRGDLHSSNNGMSYTAITPRSEVGGHAVVQFHPIARFSIDDELNISNGRLLETHYENAVRFNSTTASYALNERFSIFAGFSYESTYSQGDIQYVRGVAPLSDFLRDQEMNRVWQGGVDIKPIKGFSARLSGNYDRSSFLGEISGEPPAYGPVTWPLVTGTVAYDFPKAGRLSVDLQRTYYLQAIVTANNYSANLLTIRWTRGF
;
A
#
# COMPACT_ATOMS: atom_id res chain seq x y z
N MET A 1 14.67 -4.81 -0.65
CA MET A 1 13.80 -5.94 -0.23
C MET A 1 12.31 -5.58 -0.06
N ARG A 2 11.90 -4.33 0.20
CA ARG A 2 10.48 -3.93 0.28
C ARG A 2 9.81 -3.67 -1.07
N SER A 3 10.56 -3.34 -2.12
CA SER A 3 10.02 -3.00 -3.45
C SER A 3 9.44 -4.21 -4.21
N THR A 4 10.08 -5.36 -4.15
CA THR A 4 9.65 -6.57 -4.85
C THR A 4 8.27 -7.07 -4.41
N ARG A 5 7.92 -6.86 -3.13
CA ARG A 5 6.63 -7.26 -2.58
C ARG A 5 5.49 -6.30 -2.93
N VAL A 6 5.81 -5.02 -3.12
CA VAL A 6 4.83 -4.01 -3.54
C VAL A 6 4.42 -4.21 -4.98
N VAL A 7 5.34 -4.62 -5.86
CA VAL A 7 5.06 -4.88 -7.27
C VAL A 7 4.22 -6.14 -7.45
N LEU A 8 4.52 -7.22 -6.70
CA LEU A 8 3.66 -8.42 -6.70
C LEU A 8 2.25 -8.13 -6.14
N LEU A 9 2.15 -7.28 -5.13
CA LEU A 9 0.84 -6.84 -4.60
C LEU A 9 0.11 -5.91 -5.58
N ALA A 10 0.83 -5.07 -6.32
CA ALA A 10 0.25 -4.20 -7.34
C ALA A 10 -0.27 -5.00 -8.55
N SER A 11 0.45 -6.03 -8.99
CA SER A 11 -0.03 -6.95 -10.03
C SER A 11 -1.22 -7.80 -9.55
N LEU A 12 -1.28 -8.16 -8.26
CA LEU A 12 -2.47 -8.78 -7.67
C LEU A 12 -3.66 -7.82 -7.58
N LEU A 13 -3.41 -6.54 -7.27
CA LEU A 13 -4.45 -5.50 -7.24
C LEU A 13 -4.95 -5.13 -8.65
N MET A 14 -4.08 -5.19 -9.66
CA MET A 14 -4.49 -5.04 -11.06
C MET A 14 -5.30 -6.25 -11.56
N LEU A 15 -5.00 -7.46 -11.07
CA LEU A 15 -5.80 -8.66 -11.33
C LEU A 15 -7.16 -8.64 -10.62
N SER A 16 -7.29 -7.96 -9.48
CA SER A 16 -8.57 -7.76 -8.80
C SER A 16 -9.45 -6.70 -9.47
N GLY A 17 -8.88 -5.84 -10.31
CA GLY A 17 -9.62 -4.84 -11.10
C GLY A 17 -10.48 -5.45 -12.23
N ILE A 18 -10.25 -6.72 -12.60
CA ILE A 18 -11.20 -7.52 -13.38
C ILE A 18 -12.14 -8.29 -12.42
N SER A 19 -12.57 -7.67 -11.33
CA SER A 19 -13.83 -8.08 -10.76
C SER A 19 -14.86 -7.76 -11.83
N SER A 20 -15.28 -8.80 -12.56
CA SER A 20 -16.49 -8.72 -13.34
C SER A 20 -17.49 -7.95 -12.48
N ALA A 21 -17.90 -6.76 -12.93
CA ALA A 21 -19.16 -6.24 -12.48
C ALA A 21 -20.12 -7.42 -12.63
N GLN A 22 -20.44 -8.06 -11.52
CA GLN A 22 -21.44 -9.11 -11.55
C GLN A 22 -22.67 -8.38 -12.03
N ASP A 23 -23.09 -8.69 -13.27
CA ASP A 23 -24.42 -8.30 -13.67
C ASP A 23 -25.32 -8.68 -12.50
N PRO A 24 -26.03 -7.74 -11.89
CA PRO A 24 -26.96 -8.08 -10.83
C PRO A 24 -27.80 -9.23 -11.35
N PRO A 25 -28.03 -10.29 -10.58
CA PRO A 25 -28.78 -11.44 -11.04
C PRO A 25 -30.04 -10.90 -11.67
N ALA A 26 -30.32 -11.30 -12.92
CA ALA A 26 -31.56 -10.97 -13.59
C ALA A 26 -32.70 -11.69 -12.84
N ASN A 27 -33.01 -11.19 -11.66
CA ASN A 27 -34.12 -11.69 -10.87
C ASN A 27 -35.41 -11.23 -11.57
N ALA A 28 -36.29 -12.17 -11.82
CA ALA A 28 -37.70 -11.81 -11.82
C ALA A 28 -37.94 -10.96 -10.56
N GLU A 29 -38.39 -9.72 -10.74
CA GLU A 29 -38.65 -8.79 -9.66
C GLU A 29 -39.46 -9.50 -8.57
N ALA A 30 -38.81 -9.95 -7.52
CA ALA A 30 -39.50 -10.41 -6.34
C ALA A 30 -40.22 -9.17 -5.81
N ALA A 31 -41.51 -9.31 -5.54
CA ALA A 31 -42.27 -8.20 -4.95
C ALA A 31 -41.55 -7.76 -3.67
N PRO A 32 -41.30 -6.45 -3.47
CA PRO A 32 -40.59 -5.97 -2.30
C PRO A 32 -41.24 -6.46 -1.02
N LEU A 33 -40.42 -6.97 -0.10
CA LEU A 33 -40.89 -7.34 1.23
C LEU A 33 -41.28 -6.08 2.02
N ASP A 34 -42.34 -6.16 2.80
CA ASP A 34 -42.70 -5.11 3.75
C ASP A 34 -41.96 -5.35 5.07
N LEU A 35 -40.89 -4.59 5.33
CA LEU A 35 -40.18 -4.63 6.60
C LEU A 35 -40.34 -3.30 7.32
N GLY A 36 -41.30 -3.22 8.25
CA GLY A 36 -41.47 -2.03 9.10
C GLY A 36 -41.82 -0.77 8.36
N GLY A 37 -42.59 -0.87 7.27
CA GLY A 37 -43.00 0.28 6.43
C GLY A 37 -42.02 0.61 5.30
N PHE A 38 -40.98 -0.21 5.09
CA PHE A 38 -40.08 -0.11 3.95
C PHE A 38 -40.44 -1.15 2.88
N ALA A 39 -40.42 -0.74 1.63
CA ALA A 39 -40.37 -1.64 0.49
C ALA A 39 -38.89 -2.14 0.38
N THR A 40 -38.65 -3.38 0.81
CA THR A 40 -37.32 -3.93 0.97
C THR A 40 -37.02 -4.99 -0.09
N GLN A 41 -35.87 -4.89 -0.71
CA GLN A 41 -35.33 -5.87 -1.65
C GLN A 41 -33.93 -6.29 -1.19
N GLY A 42 -33.55 -7.51 -1.50
CA GLY A 42 -32.24 -8.00 -1.13
C GLY A 42 -31.80 -9.18 -1.94
N SER A 43 -30.55 -9.58 -1.72
CA SER A 43 -30.02 -10.83 -2.23
C SER A 43 -29.05 -11.44 -1.22
N ALA A 44 -29.02 -12.76 -1.14
CA ALA A 44 -28.04 -13.50 -0.36
C ALA A 44 -27.34 -14.55 -1.24
N SER A 45 -26.02 -14.59 -1.17
CA SER A 45 -25.19 -15.53 -1.89
C SER A 45 -24.44 -16.40 -0.87
N LEU A 46 -24.88 -17.64 -0.69
CA LEU A 46 -24.31 -18.61 0.19
C LEU A 46 -23.54 -19.67 -0.60
N GLY A 47 -22.43 -20.12 -0.09
CA GLY A 47 -21.64 -21.11 -0.79
C GLY A 47 -20.76 -21.94 0.13
N TYR A 48 -20.13 -22.93 -0.48
CA TYR A 48 -19.08 -23.74 0.14
C TYR A 48 -17.88 -23.80 -0.79
N ARG A 49 -16.70 -23.55 -0.24
CA ARG A 49 -15.43 -23.66 -0.94
C ARG A 49 -14.71 -24.93 -0.51
N PHE A 50 -14.18 -25.65 -1.50
CA PHE A 50 -13.25 -26.76 -1.33
C PHE A 50 -11.90 -26.33 -1.85
N THR A 51 -10.87 -26.46 -1.05
CA THR A 51 -9.49 -26.09 -1.40
C THR A 51 -8.60 -27.32 -1.20
N ASP A 52 -7.88 -27.71 -2.25
CA ASP A 52 -6.88 -28.77 -2.25
C ASP A 52 -5.53 -28.17 -2.67
N VAL A 53 -4.56 -28.21 -1.77
CA VAL A 53 -3.21 -27.67 -2.00
C VAL A 53 -2.20 -28.78 -1.95
N LYS A 54 -1.37 -28.87 -2.98
CA LYS A 54 -0.24 -29.82 -3.08
C LYS A 54 1.06 -29.04 -3.13
N GLY A 55 2.08 -29.53 -2.44
CA GLY A 55 3.36 -28.83 -2.27
C GLY A 55 3.35 -27.97 -1.00
N TYR A 56 3.95 -26.79 -1.06
CA TYR A 56 4.17 -25.96 0.11
C TYR A 56 2.95 -25.09 0.44
N ALA A 57 2.08 -25.59 1.28
CA ALA A 57 0.82 -24.94 1.65
C ALA A 57 0.98 -23.56 2.31
N PRO A 58 2.02 -23.28 3.15
CA PRO A 58 2.20 -21.94 3.70
C PRO A 58 2.39 -20.86 2.62
N MET A 59 3.06 -21.15 1.49
CA MET A 59 3.19 -20.20 0.39
C MET A 59 1.85 -19.92 -0.29
N TYR A 60 1.00 -20.93 -0.45
CA TYR A 60 -0.37 -20.74 -0.91
C TYR A 60 -1.18 -19.85 0.04
N ARG A 61 -1.04 -20.06 1.36
CA ARG A 61 -1.72 -19.26 2.37
C ARG A 61 -1.26 -17.79 2.35
N GLU A 62 0.03 -17.54 2.13
CA GLU A 62 0.57 -16.19 1.98
C GLU A 62 -0.02 -15.48 0.74
N MET A 63 -0.16 -16.21 -0.38
CA MET A 63 -0.59 -15.63 -1.66
C MET A 63 -2.11 -15.47 -1.77
N PHE A 64 -2.88 -16.45 -1.29
CA PHE A 64 -4.34 -16.49 -1.45
C PHE A 64 -5.09 -16.54 -0.13
N GLY A 65 -4.69 -17.38 0.81
CA GLY A 65 -5.37 -17.56 2.09
C GLY A 65 -6.83 -18.02 1.98
N LEU A 66 -7.23 -18.65 0.87
CA LEU A 66 -8.60 -19.09 0.62
C LEU A 66 -8.79 -20.55 1.07
N GLU A 67 -9.33 -20.73 2.25
CA GLU A 67 -9.51 -22.04 2.88
C GLU A 67 -10.88 -22.68 2.58
N SER A 68 -10.97 -24.01 2.80
CA SER A 68 -12.23 -24.74 2.69
C SER A 68 -13.23 -24.30 3.75
N GLY A 69 -14.53 -24.34 3.44
CA GLY A 69 -15.59 -24.08 4.40
C GLY A 69 -16.80 -23.33 3.85
N PRO A 70 -17.84 -23.18 4.67
CA PRO A 70 -19.03 -22.42 4.31
C PRO A 70 -18.72 -20.92 4.25
N ARG A 71 -19.38 -20.22 3.32
CA ARG A 71 -19.18 -18.78 3.09
C ARG A 71 -20.50 -18.09 2.87
N LEU A 72 -20.66 -16.91 3.45
CA LEU A 72 -21.56 -15.87 2.96
C LEU A 72 -20.75 -15.00 2.02
N MET A 73 -20.86 -15.30 0.70
CA MET A 73 -20.09 -14.62 -0.34
C MET A 73 -20.48 -13.16 -0.43
N ASP A 74 -21.80 -12.93 -0.60
CA ASP A 74 -22.37 -11.61 -0.71
C ASP A 74 -23.76 -11.59 -0.06
N PHE A 75 -24.06 -10.47 0.55
CA PHE A 75 -25.40 -10.14 1.04
C PHE A 75 -25.68 -8.68 0.75
N SER A 76 -26.85 -8.40 0.16
CA SER A 76 -27.31 -7.04 -0.05
C SER A 76 -28.76 -6.93 0.44
N LEU A 77 -29.05 -5.82 1.08
CA LEU A 77 -30.38 -5.47 1.55
C LEU A 77 -30.59 -3.97 1.33
N MET A 78 -31.64 -3.59 0.62
CA MET A 78 -32.00 -2.20 0.36
C MET A 78 -33.47 -1.99 0.69
N GLY A 79 -33.82 -0.90 1.34
CA GLY A 79 -35.20 -0.54 1.64
C GLY A 79 -35.46 0.92 1.38
N GLU A 80 -36.64 1.18 0.81
CA GLU A 80 -37.19 2.53 0.61
C GLU A 80 -38.49 2.68 1.41
N ALA A 81 -38.64 3.78 2.13
CA ALA A 81 -39.81 4.06 2.91
C ALA A 81 -41.04 4.19 1.98
N LYS A 82 -42.14 3.54 2.36
CA LYS A 82 -43.37 3.62 1.58
C LYS A 82 -43.96 5.03 1.64
N PRO A 83 -44.57 5.51 0.55
CA PRO A 83 -45.19 6.81 0.53
C PRO A 83 -46.26 6.98 1.65
N GLY A 84 -46.16 8.10 2.37
CA GLY A 84 -47.09 8.42 3.46
C GLY A 84 -46.75 7.85 4.83
N ILE A 85 -45.67 7.09 4.95
CA ILE A 85 -45.13 6.60 6.24
C ILE A 85 -44.04 7.53 6.73
N ASN A 86 -44.16 8.05 7.94
CA ASN A 86 -43.10 8.78 8.58
C ASN A 86 -42.08 7.81 9.23
N ALA A 87 -41.27 7.18 8.38
CA ALA A 87 -40.20 6.28 8.83
C ALA A 87 -39.02 7.06 9.42
N PHE A 88 -38.17 6.40 10.21
CA PHE A 88 -36.94 7.01 10.75
C PHE A 88 -35.92 7.41 9.66
N ALA A 89 -35.97 6.74 8.50
CA ALA A 89 -35.18 6.99 7.31
C ALA A 89 -36.01 6.89 6.06
N ASP A 90 -35.57 7.47 4.97
CA ASP A 90 -36.24 7.31 3.66
C ASP A 90 -35.70 6.11 2.91
N ASN A 91 -34.39 5.84 3.09
CA ASN A 91 -33.78 4.66 2.52
C ASN A 91 -32.61 4.13 3.40
N TYR A 92 -32.36 2.86 3.24
CA TYR A 92 -31.17 2.20 3.82
C TYR A 92 -30.61 1.16 2.87
N SER A 93 -29.30 0.89 3.00
CA SER A 93 -28.68 -0.26 2.36
C SER A 93 -27.66 -0.91 3.29
N LEU A 94 -27.61 -2.24 3.26
CA LEU A 94 -26.60 -3.06 3.94
C LEU A 94 -25.97 -4.00 2.93
N ASN A 95 -24.65 -3.93 2.78
CA ASN A 95 -23.87 -4.81 1.91
C ASN A 95 -22.81 -5.53 2.74
N LEU A 96 -22.73 -6.85 2.62
CA LEU A 96 -21.72 -7.68 3.25
C LEU A 96 -21.05 -8.52 2.16
N SER A 97 -19.74 -8.71 2.23
CA SER A 97 -19.02 -9.57 1.31
C SER A 97 -17.88 -10.34 2.01
N GLY A 98 -17.59 -11.56 1.55
CA GLY A 98 -16.47 -12.37 2.01
C GLY A 98 -16.57 -12.87 3.47
N MET A 99 -17.79 -12.96 4.03
CA MET A 99 -17.96 -13.41 5.41
C MET A 99 -17.81 -14.92 5.54
N GLY A 100 -17.26 -15.38 6.66
CA GLY A 100 -17.12 -16.82 6.96
C GLY A 100 -15.70 -17.37 6.78
N GLY A 101 -14.67 -16.50 6.85
CA GLY A 101 -13.26 -16.91 6.86
C GLY A 101 -12.47 -16.55 5.61
N ASP A 102 -13.00 -15.69 4.75
CA ASP A 102 -12.19 -15.07 3.71
C ASP A 102 -11.25 -14.03 4.30
N PRO A 103 -10.05 -13.81 3.73
CA PRO A 103 -9.05 -12.91 4.30
C PRO A 103 -9.46 -11.43 4.27
N PHE A 104 -10.42 -11.04 3.40
CA PHE A 104 -10.81 -9.65 3.15
C PHE A 104 -12.34 -9.43 3.22
N PRO A 105 -13.01 -9.74 4.36
CA PRO A 105 -14.42 -9.45 4.49
C PRO A 105 -14.69 -7.94 4.59
N THR A 106 -15.85 -7.52 4.07
CA THR A 106 -16.31 -6.13 4.11
C THR A 106 -17.77 -6.04 4.54
N ALA A 107 -18.11 -4.93 5.20
CA ALA A 107 -19.47 -4.56 5.52
C ALA A 107 -19.68 -3.07 5.29
N GLN A 108 -20.80 -2.71 4.69
CA GLN A 108 -21.20 -1.33 4.47
C GLN A 108 -22.67 -1.14 4.81
N LEU A 109 -22.96 -0.11 5.60
CA LEU A 109 -24.31 0.34 5.92
C LEU A 109 -24.47 1.80 5.48
N THR A 110 -25.56 2.10 4.79
CA THR A 110 -25.98 3.48 4.54
C THR A 110 -27.41 3.65 5.03
N VAL A 111 -27.70 4.79 5.64
CA VAL A 111 -29.05 5.17 6.08
C VAL A 111 -29.22 6.64 5.79
N SER A 112 -30.27 7.03 5.10
CA SER A 112 -30.49 8.45 4.82
C SER A 112 -31.94 8.85 5.01
N LYS A 113 -32.13 10.10 5.42
CA LYS A 113 -33.42 10.78 5.45
C LYS A 113 -33.31 12.14 4.76
N HIS A 114 -34.04 12.29 3.67
CA HIS A 114 -34.00 13.48 2.84
C HIS A 114 -34.10 14.77 3.66
N LYS A 115 -33.17 15.69 3.42
CA LYS A 115 -33.01 16.97 4.13
C LYS A 115 -32.76 16.90 5.64
N LEU A 116 -32.53 15.75 6.22
CA LEU A 116 -32.25 15.63 7.64
C LEU A 116 -30.86 15.08 7.89
N PHE A 117 -30.56 13.88 7.39
CA PHE A 117 -29.27 13.28 7.61
C PHE A 117 -28.91 12.22 6.58
N ASP A 118 -27.59 12.02 6.39
CA ASP A 118 -26.99 10.90 5.72
C ASP A 118 -26.00 10.25 6.67
N PHE A 119 -26.14 8.94 6.88
CA PHE A 119 -25.26 8.13 7.69
C PHE A 119 -24.65 7.02 6.85
N ARG A 120 -23.32 6.84 6.97
CA ARG A 120 -22.59 5.74 6.35
C ARG A 120 -21.68 5.10 7.38
N ALA A 121 -21.67 3.77 7.44
CA ALA A 121 -20.67 3.03 8.18
C ALA A 121 -20.02 1.99 7.28
N ASN A 122 -18.71 1.87 7.36
CA ASN A 122 -17.92 0.91 6.62
C ASN A 122 -17.05 0.12 7.60
N TRP A 123 -16.94 -1.16 7.33
CA TRP A 123 -15.99 -2.02 8.03
C TRP A 123 -15.33 -2.94 7.02
N ARG A 124 -14.02 -3.15 7.19
CA ARG A 124 -13.25 -4.13 6.42
C ARG A 124 -12.18 -4.73 7.29
N GLN A 125 -11.86 -5.97 7.01
CA GLN A 125 -10.74 -6.67 7.60
C GLN A 125 -9.76 -7.08 6.50
N ALA A 126 -8.48 -7.11 6.83
CA ALA A 126 -7.43 -7.68 6.01
C ALA A 126 -6.62 -8.63 6.89
N TYR A 127 -6.56 -9.89 6.48
CA TYR A 127 -5.73 -10.90 7.09
C TYR A 127 -4.49 -11.10 6.25
N TYR A 128 -3.32 -11.01 6.88
CA TYR A 128 -2.02 -11.22 6.24
C TYR A 128 -1.32 -12.39 6.92
N PHE A 129 -0.92 -13.34 6.14
CA PHE A 129 -0.07 -14.45 6.55
C PHE A 129 1.29 -14.29 5.89
N TRP A 130 2.35 -14.45 6.67
CA TRP A 130 3.72 -14.39 6.20
C TRP A 130 4.37 -15.73 6.41
N ASN A 131 4.69 -16.37 5.33
CA ASN A 131 5.51 -17.56 5.36
C ASN A 131 6.96 -17.15 5.09
N GLN A 132 7.78 -17.20 6.11
CA GLN A 132 9.22 -17.09 5.92
C GLN A 132 9.85 -18.48 6.02
N ASN A 133 10.10 -19.06 4.86
CA ASN A 133 10.92 -20.25 4.80
C ASN A 133 12.38 -19.81 4.75
N ASP A 134 12.92 -19.39 5.90
CA ASP A 134 14.27 -18.85 6.02
C ASP A 134 15.34 -19.90 5.72
N ASN A 135 14.99 -21.19 5.77
CA ASN A 135 15.86 -22.28 5.31
C ASN A 135 16.15 -22.23 3.81
N VAL A 136 15.41 -21.41 3.09
CA VAL A 136 15.47 -21.28 1.65
C VAL A 136 16.08 -19.93 1.23
N ILE A 137 16.31 -19.02 2.17
CA ILE A 137 16.93 -17.76 1.89
C ILE A 137 18.40 -18.00 1.63
N LEU A 138 18.74 -18.09 0.34
CA LEU A 138 20.01 -17.65 -0.19
C LEU A 138 21.04 -18.71 -0.52
N PRO A 139 21.74 -18.50 -1.64
CA PRO A 139 23.07 -19.03 -1.88
C PRO A 139 24.04 -18.76 -0.74
N ILE A 140 23.87 -17.63 -0.04
CA ILE A 140 24.64 -17.32 1.20
C ILE A 140 24.31 -18.30 2.32
N ALA A 141 23.03 -18.66 2.49
CA ALA A 141 22.61 -19.67 3.45
C ALA A 141 23.01 -21.10 3.07
N ALA A 142 23.10 -21.41 1.80
CA ALA A 142 23.60 -22.70 1.32
C ALA A 142 25.13 -22.86 1.54
N ALA A 143 25.85 -21.76 1.59
CA ALA A 143 27.27 -21.74 1.95
C ALA A 143 27.49 -21.83 3.48
N THR A 144 26.50 -21.46 4.29
CA THR A 144 26.51 -21.61 5.74
C THR A 144 25.61 -22.80 6.12
N THR A 145 26.14 -23.98 6.19
CA THR A 145 25.45 -25.23 6.57
C THR A 145 24.85 -25.23 7.97
N THR A 146 24.87 -24.11 8.66
CA THR A 146 24.34 -23.93 10.02
C THR A 146 23.52 -22.65 10.16
N LEU A 147 22.53 -22.43 9.28
CA LEU A 147 21.37 -21.70 9.72
C LEU A 147 20.77 -22.50 10.87
N SER A 148 20.86 -21.96 12.07
CA SER A 148 20.46 -22.69 13.23
C SER A 148 18.99 -23.08 13.12
N THR A 149 18.72 -24.29 13.55
CA THR A 149 17.36 -24.84 13.66
C THR A 149 16.41 -23.97 14.50
N GLY A 150 16.91 -23.03 15.27
CA GLY A 150 16.11 -22.07 16.05
C GLY A 150 15.30 -21.07 15.25
N LEU A 151 15.60 -20.85 13.98
CA LEU A 151 14.79 -20.01 13.09
C LEU A 151 13.57 -20.72 12.50
N THR A 152 13.50 -22.04 12.63
CA THR A 152 12.42 -22.84 12.02
C THR A 152 11.12 -22.80 12.79
N ASP A 153 11.12 -22.36 14.05
CA ASP A 153 9.98 -22.50 14.95
C ASP A 153 9.00 -21.33 14.93
N HIS A 154 9.32 -20.23 14.25
CA HIS A 154 8.55 -18.98 14.33
C HIS A 154 8.10 -18.39 12.99
N HIS A 155 7.93 -19.22 11.97
CA HIS A 155 7.72 -18.74 10.59
C HIS A 155 6.27 -18.57 10.17
N ASN A 156 5.31 -18.87 11.04
CA ASN A 156 3.90 -18.68 10.78
C ASN A 156 3.41 -17.40 11.46
N TRP A 157 3.69 -16.25 10.85
CA TRP A 157 3.22 -14.97 11.35
C TRP A 157 1.98 -14.53 10.61
N ASP A 158 0.98 -14.13 11.37
CA ASP A 158 -0.26 -13.63 10.83
C ASP A 158 -0.72 -12.39 11.58
N THR A 159 -1.15 -11.39 10.83
CA THR A 159 -1.70 -10.17 11.37
C THR A 159 -3.09 -9.90 10.81
N VAL A 160 -3.93 -9.30 11.63
CA VAL A 160 -5.28 -8.91 11.26
C VAL A 160 -5.40 -7.40 11.38
N ARG A 161 -5.61 -6.74 10.25
CA ARG A 161 -5.96 -5.33 10.21
C ARG A 161 -7.45 -5.16 10.09
N LYS A 162 -8.03 -4.31 10.92
CA LYS A 162 -9.44 -3.94 10.86
C LYS A 162 -9.55 -2.44 10.66
N PHE A 163 -10.46 -2.05 9.78
CA PHE A 163 -10.76 -0.67 9.48
C PHE A 163 -12.24 -0.47 9.68
N GLY A 164 -12.60 0.53 10.47
CA GLY A 164 -13.98 0.96 10.66
C GLY A 164 -14.09 2.46 10.43
N SER A 165 -15.15 2.91 9.76
CA SER A 165 -15.54 4.30 9.72
C SER A 165 -17.04 4.45 9.93
N ALA A 166 -17.42 5.58 10.50
CA ALA A 166 -18.83 5.99 10.62
C ALA A 166 -18.90 7.48 10.35
N ASP A 167 -19.62 7.86 9.32
CA ASP A 167 -19.75 9.23 8.83
C ASP A 167 -21.24 9.64 8.96
N LEU A 168 -21.52 10.76 9.61
CA LEU A 168 -22.85 11.33 9.78
C LEU A 168 -22.86 12.77 9.28
N THR A 169 -23.66 13.05 8.26
CA THR A 169 -23.94 14.40 7.80
C THR A 169 -25.37 14.79 8.23
N VAL A 170 -25.51 15.90 8.93
CA VAL A 170 -26.79 16.46 9.35
C VAL A 170 -27.06 17.74 8.55
N HIS A 171 -28.17 17.78 7.84
CA HIS A 171 -28.61 18.93 7.04
C HIS A 171 -29.44 19.88 7.89
N ALA A 172 -28.80 20.91 8.46
CA ALA A 172 -29.50 21.91 9.26
C ALA A 172 -30.33 22.88 8.41
N SER A 173 -29.88 23.15 7.17
CA SER A 173 -30.59 23.88 6.14
C SER A 173 -30.06 23.52 4.74
N ASP A 174 -30.65 24.08 3.68
CA ASP A 174 -30.13 23.91 2.33
C ASP A 174 -28.68 24.39 2.15
N ASN A 175 -28.23 25.29 3.02
CA ASN A 175 -26.92 25.93 2.95
C ASN A 175 -25.96 25.54 4.10
N LEU A 176 -26.44 24.79 5.09
CA LEU A 176 -25.66 24.47 6.29
C LEU A 176 -25.74 22.98 6.61
N ARG A 177 -24.60 22.35 6.73
CA ARG A 177 -24.45 20.93 7.09
C ARG A 177 -23.42 20.79 8.21
N PHE A 178 -23.66 19.82 9.09
CA PHE A 178 -22.71 19.39 10.12
C PHE A 178 -22.27 17.98 9.78
N ASN A 179 -20.96 17.76 9.84
CA ASN A 179 -20.32 16.47 9.58
C ASN A 179 -19.70 15.94 10.87
N PHE A 180 -19.89 14.66 11.14
CA PHE A 180 -19.26 13.95 12.26
C PHE A 180 -18.71 12.66 11.72
N ASP A 181 -17.37 12.49 11.85
CA ASP A 181 -16.68 11.35 11.31
C ASP A 181 -15.92 10.64 12.44
N TYR A 182 -16.05 9.34 12.47
CA TYR A 182 -15.25 8.46 13.30
C TYR A 182 -14.52 7.46 12.45
N TYR A 183 -13.24 7.28 12.72
CA TYR A 183 -12.39 6.32 12.06
C TYR A 183 -11.60 5.53 13.09
N ARG A 184 -11.54 4.20 12.92
CA ARG A 184 -10.75 3.30 13.75
C ARG A 184 -9.98 2.31 12.89
N THR A 185 -8.70 2.15 13.22
CA THR A 185 -7.90 1.03 12.71
C THR A 185 -7.28 0.27 13.86
N THR A 186 -7.19 -1.05 13.70
CA THR A 186 -6.39 -1.91 14.57
C THR A 186 -5.53 -2.80 13.70
N ASP A 187 -4.29 -3.03 14.12
CA ASP A 187 -3.40 -4.03 13.54
C ASP A 187 -2.88 -4.88 14.69
N GLY A 188 -3.14 -6.16 14.63
CA GLY A 188 -2.78 -7.07 15.73
C GLY A 188 -2.43 -8.46 15.23
N GLY A 189 -1.53 -9.10 15.95
CA GLY A 189 -1.14 -10.48 15.71
C GLY A 189 0.36 -10.72 15.82
N PRO A 190 0.76 -11.99 15.73
CA PRO A 190 2.15 -12.37 15.75
C PRO A 190 2.87 -11.87 14.50
N THR A 191 4.00 -11.24 14.70
CA THR A 191 4.94 -10.84 13.66
C THR A 191 6.37 -10.90 14.19
N PHE A 192 7.32 -10.48 13.40
CA PHE A 192 8.71 -10.47 13.75
C PHE A 192 9.37 -9.12 13.49
N THR A 193 10.46 -8.91 14.19
CA THR A 193 11.45 -7.87 13.88
C THR A 193 12.84 -8.48 13.85
N THR A 194 13.83 -7.71 13.47
CA THR A 194 15.23 -8.08 13.58
C THR A 194 15.94 -7.08 14.47
N ALA A 195 16.81 -7.55 15.32
CA ALA A 195 17.75 -6.73 16.06
C ALA A 195 19.18 -7.21 15.78
N SER A 196 20.09 -6.25 15.70
CA SER A 196 21.53 -6.50 15.67
C SER A 196 22.10 -5.89 16.94
N PRO A 197 22.18 -6.62 18.05
CA PRO A 197 22.79 -6.12 19.26
C PRO A 197 24.20 -5.65 18.95
N ASP A 198 24.50 -4.39 19.24
CA ASP A 198 25.84 -3.84 19.07
C ASP A 198 26.70 -4.31 20.25
N PHE A 199 27.49 -5.34 20.01
CA PHE A 199 28.50 -5.77 20.94
C PHE A 199 29.63 -4.72 20.95
N LEU A 200 29.65 -3.89 21.96
CA LEU A 200 30.66 -2.85 22.17
C LEU A 200 32.06 -3.43 22.45
N GLY A 201 32.45 -4.37 21.63
CA GLY A 201 33.83 -4.87 21.60
C GLY A 201 34.72 -3.95 20.79
N SER A 202 36.05 -4.08 20.98
CA SER A 202 37.04 -3.38 20.16
C SER A 202 36.76 -3.66 18.66
N PRO A 203 36.55 -2.66 17.82
CA PRO A 203 36.22 -2.85 16.39
C PRO A 203 37.20 -3.73 15.63
N GLY A 204 38.47 -3.77 16.06
CA GLY A 204 39.50 -4.57 15.43
C GLY A 204 39.44 -6.05 15.77
N PHE A 205 38.80 -6.43 16.87
CA PHE A 205 38.76 -7.81 17.33
C PHE A 205 37.66 -8.61 16.67
N TRP A 206 36.46 -8.01 16.54
CA TRP A 206 35.26 -8.64 16.00
C TRP A 206 35.24 -8.75 14.47
N GLY A 207 36.25 -8.18 13.80
CA GLY A 207 36.39 -8.25 12.36
C GLY A 207 35.15 -7.72 11.59
N GLY A 208 34.36 -6.87 12.20
CA GLY A 208 33.17 -6.29 11.60
C GLY A 208 31.95 -7.21 11.48
N TYR A 209 32.09 -8.51 11.71
CA TYR A 209 31.01 -9.47 11.51
C TYR A 209 30.08 -9.62 12.72
N ALA A 210 30.60 -9.45 13.92
CA ALA A 210 29.81 -9.55 15.14
C ALA A 210 28.73 -8.46 15.25
N ARG A 211 28.93 -7.33 14.56
CA ARG A 211 27.96 -6.23 14.49
C ARG A 211 26.85 -6.42 13.46
N ALA A 212 27.00 -7.42 12.60
CA ALA A 212 26.09 -7.63 11.47
C ALA A 212 25.18 -8.85 11.64
N ASN A 213 25.20 -9.52 12.79
CA ASN A 213 24.36 -10.66 13.04
C ASN A 213 22.93 -10.20 13.38
N PRO A 214 21.97 -10.26 12.46
CA PRO A 214 20.58 -9.97 12.78
C PRO A 214 19.98 -11.14 13.54
N TYR A 215 19.33 -10.86 14.66
CA TYR A 215 18.49 -11.81 15.37
C TYR A 215 17.05 -11.60 14.94
N TYR A 216 16.37 -12.70 14.61
CA TYR A 216 14.94 -12.68 14.41
C TYR A 216 14.23 -12.75 15.76
N LEU A 217 13.36 -11.79 16.01
CA LEU A 217 12.66 -11.65 17.27
C LEU A 217 11.15 -11.76 17.01
N PHE A 218 10.49 -12.55 17.79
CA PHE A 218 9.02 -12.53 17.86
C PHE A 218 8.59 -11.18 18.43
N ALA A 219 7.90 -10.38 17.64
CA ALA A 219 7.46 -9.04 17.98
C ALA A 219 5.98 -8.86 17.63
N PRO A 220 5.04 -9.19 18.52
CA PRO A 220 3.62 -9.05 18.24
C PRO A 220 3.25 -7.59 18.01
N ILE A 221 2.47 -7.33 16.96
CA ILE A 221 1.88 -6.03 16.70
C ILE A 221 0.63 -5.87 17.55
N ASN A 222 0.45 -4.68 18.10
CA ASN A 222 -0.77 -4.27 18.78
C ASN A 222 -0.93 -2.75 18.60
N ASP A 223 -1.37 -2.38 17.41
CA ASP A 223 -1.55 -0.99 17.03
C ASP A 223 -3.03 -0.62 16.99
N GLU A 224 -3.36 0.53 17.52
CA GLU A 224 -4.71 1.06 17.50
C GLU A 224 -4.67 2.56 17.17
N THR A 225 -5.49 2.97 16.21
CA THR A 225 -5.74 4.37 15.89
C THR A 225 -7.24 4.66 16.02
N ASN A 226 -7.59 5.72 16.73
CA ASN A 226 -8.93 6.27 16.76
C ASN A 226 -8.88 7.74 16.34
N ARG A 227 -9.75 8.17 15.42
CA ARG A 227 -9.89 9.56 15.00
C ARG A 227 -11.36 9.99 15.04
N PHE A 228 -11.61 11.13 15.65
CA PHE A 228 -12.89 11.80 15.68
C PHE A 228 -12.73 13.15 14.98
N THR A 229 -13.66 13.48 14.09
CA THR A 229 -13.69 14.76 13.39
C THR A 229 -15.11 15.32 13.45
N GLY A 230 -15.23 16.61 13.74
CA GLY A 230 -16.49 17.33 13.62
C GLY A 230 -16.30 18.53 12.70
N GLY A 231 -17.19 18.74 11.77
CA GLY A 231 -17.08 19.77 10.76
C GLY A 231 -18.40 20.48 10.44
N VAL A 232 -18.27 21.59 9.75
CA VAL A 232 -19.38 22.37 9.23
C VAL A 232 -19.11 22.78 7.78
N ASP A 233 -20.09 22.54 6.90
CA ASP A 233 -20.12 23.04 5.53
C ASP A 233 -21.15 24.17 5.44
N TYR A 234 -20.73 25.27 4.86
CA TYR A 234 -21.57 26.42 4.65
C TYR A 234 -21.48 26.95 3.23
N THR A 235 -22.61 27.01 2.54
CA THR A 235 -22.72 27.56 1.19
C THR A 235 -23.31 28.96 1.26
N PHE A 236 -22.58 29.95 0.75
CA PHE A 236 -23.05 31.33 0.65
C PHE A 236 -22.85 31.87 -0.76
N ARG A 237 -23.97 32.09 -1.47
CA ARG A 237 -23.97 32.50 -2.89
C ARG A 237 -23.14 31.53 -3.75
N SER A 238 -22.02 32.01 -4.33
CA SER A 238 -21.10 31.20 -5.15
C SER A 238 -19.92 30.62 -4.37
N TRP A 239 -19.95 30.66 -3.02
CA TRP A 239 -18.89 30.19 -2.15
C TRP A 239 -19.33 28.99 -1.36
N ASN A 240 -18.47 28.00 -1.25
CA ASN A 240 -18.58 26.90 -0.31
C ASN A 240 -17.41 26.99 0.66
N PHE A 241 -17.72 26.88 1.94
CA PHE A 241 -16.77 26.89 3.04
C PHE A 241 -16.88 25.57 3.78
N HIS A 242 -15.75 25.02 4.15
CA HIS A 242 -15.64 23.85 5.02
C HIS A 242 -14.73 24.19 6.18
N TYR A 243 -15.13 23.84 7.40
CA TYR A 243 -14.29 23.88 8.59
C TYR A 243 -14.48 22.63 9.40
N ALA A 244 -13.37 21.99 9.79
CA ALA A 244 -13.40 20.79 10.61
C ALA A 244 -12.31 20.84 11.69
N VAL A 245 -12.63 20.22 12.82
CA VAL A 245 -11.68 19.96 13.91
C VAL A 245 -11.73 18.50 14.28
N GLY A 246 -10.58 17.95 14.61
CA GLY A 246 -10.48 16.54 14.92
C GLY A 246 -9.40 16.24 15.96
N TYR A 247 -9.47 15.04 16.45
CA TYR A 247 -8.50 14.50 17.38
C TYR A 247 -8.24 13.03 17.02
N GLN A 248 -6.97 12.67 16.89
CA GLN A 248 -6.55 11.30 16.66
C GLN A 248 -5.67 10.83 17.82
N SER A 249 -5.88 9.62 18.26
CA SER A 249 -4.99 8.88 19.15
C SER A 249 -4.40 7.70 18.41
N PHE A 250 -3.11 7.49 18.57
CA PHE A 250 -2.39 6.31 18.10
C PHE A 250 -1.70 5.66 19.29
N ASN A 251 -1.95 4.36 19.48
CA ASN A 251 -1.30 3.55 20.51
C ASN A 251 -0.61 2.38 19.82
N SER A 252 0.68 2.20 20.12
CA SER A 252 1.47 1.06 19.67
C SER A 252 2.36 0.61 20.81
N ILE A 253 2.15 -0.62 21.27
CA ILE A 253 2.93 -1.21 22.35
C ILE A 253 3.53 -2.51 21.83
N THR A 254 4.86 -2.56 21.76
CA THR A 254 5.60 -3.73 21.32
C THR A 254 6.47 -4.22 22.47
N ASN A 255 6.29 -5.47 22.87
CA ASN A 255 7.11 -6.12 23.86
C ASN A 255 7.69 -7.41 23.29
N VAL A 256 9.00 -7.49 23.28
CA VAL A 256 9.75 -8.67 22.85
C VAL A 256 10.46 -9.27 24.04
N ASN A 257 10.36 -10.57 24.20
CA ASN A 257 11.06 -11.30 25.22
C ASN A 257 11.51 -12.65 24.64
N THR A 258 12.81 -12.83 24.54
CA THR A 258 13.44 -14.05 24.05
C THR A 258 14.30 -14.64 25.15
N VAL A 259 14.05 -15.88 25.50
CA VAL A 259 14.75 -16.57 26.61
C VAL A 259 16.10 -17.14 26.16
N SER A 260 16.19 -17.58 24.90
CA SER A 260 17.46 -17.98 24.28
C SER A 260 17.30 -17.98 22.77
N SER A 261 18.30 -17.50 22.06
CA SER A 261 18.34 -17.60 20.60
C SER A 261 19.73 -18.08 20.21
N PRO A 262 19.84 -19.18 19.48
CA PRO A 262 21.11 -19.56 18.87
C PRO A 262 21.45 -18.54 17.79
N GLU A 263 22.70 -18.19 17.71
CA GLU A 263 23.18 -17.18 16.78
C GLU A 263 23.29 -17.67 15.37
N LEU A 264 23.05 -16.73 14.47
CA LEU A 264 23.41 -16.82 13.08
C LEU A 264 24.68 -16.00 12.82
N SER A 265 25.81 -16.67 12.63
CA SER A 265 26.94 -16.03 12.00
C SER A 265 26.74 -16.04 10.49
N ILE A 266 26.74 -14.85 9.87
CA ILE A 266 26.67 -14.71 8.41
C ILE A 266 28.03 -15.09 7.78
N ASP A 267 29.12 -15.19 8.55
CA ASP A 267 30.44 -15.56 8.06
C ASP A 267 30.68 -17.07 8.20
N PRO A 268 30.66 -17.81 7.06
CA PRO A 268 30.94 -19.25 7.09
C PRO A 268 32.33 -19.61 7.62
N ALA A 269 33.29 -18.71 7.51
CA ALA A 269 34.65 -18.92 8.01
C ALA A 269 34.76 -18.80 9.53
N LYS A 270 33.72 -18.22 10.18
CA LYS A 270 33.68 -17.99 11.63
C LYS A 270 32.54 -18.70 12.35
N SER A 271 31.91 -19.69 11.70
CA SER A 271 30.86 -20.49 12.28
C SER A 271 31.20 -21.20 13.59
N SER A 272 32.48 -21.27 13.94
CA SER A 272 32.94 -21.82 15.22
C SER A 272 32.91 -20.82 16.38
N THR A 273 32.61 -19.55 16.11
CA THR A 273 32.51 -18.48 17.12
C THR A 273 31.07 -17.94 17.23
N LEU A 274 30.13 -18.85 17.37
CA LEU A 274 28.75 -18.48 17.70
C LEU A 274 28.74 -17.79 19.06
N GLU A 275 28.06 -16.66 19.12
CA GLU A 275 27.89 -15.88 20.35
C GLU A 275 26.47 -16.07 20.85
N PRO A 276 26.24 -17.04 21.76
CA PRO A 276 24.89 -17.35 22.20
C PRO A 276 24.30 -16.18 22.98
N LEU A 277 23.18 -15.66 22.49
CA LEU A 277 22.32 -14.74 23.18
C LEU A 277 21.48 -15.52 24.19
N ALA A 278 21.71 -15.29 25.48
CA ALA A 278 20.99 -16.00 26.51
C ALA A 278 19.61 -15.40 26.78
N HIS A 279 19.50 -14.08 26.69
CA HIS A 279 18.28 -13.36 26.95
C HIS A 279 18.26 -12.04 26.18
N PHE A 280 17.11 -11.71 25.64
CA PHE A 280 16.84 -10.44 24.99
C PHE A 280 15.47 -9.94 25.36
N THR A 281 15.36 -8.69 25.80
CA THR A 281 14.09 -7.98 25.99
C THR A 281 14.11 -6.66 25.25
N TRP A 282 12.99 -6.34 24.67
CA TRP A 282 12.76 -5.05 24.05
C TRP A 282 11.32 -4.61 24.35
N SER A 283 11.17 -3.39 24.83
CA SER A 283 9.88 -2.76 25.07
C SER A 283 9.86 -1.40 24.38
N GLN A 284 8.83 -1.17 23.60
CA GLN A 284 8.58 0.12 22.95
C GLN A 284 7.13 0.54 23.18
N ASP A 285 6.93 1.71 23.77
CA ASP A 285 5.63 2.33 24.02
C ASP A 285 5.53 3.66 23.27
N ARG A 286 4.62 3.72 22.30
CA ARG A 286 4.32 4.91 21.50
C ARG A 286 2.84 5.26 21.64
N ARG A 287 2.54 6.35 22.32
CA ARG A 287 1.18 6.87 22.51
C ARG A 287 1.11 8.29 21.99
N LEU A 288 0.75 8.41 20.71
CA LEU A 288 0.71 9.70 20.05
C LEU A 288 -0.71 10.25 20.04
N THR A 289 -0.82 11.55 20.24
CA THR A 289 -2.06 12.31 20.08
C THR A 289 -1.89 13.34 18.99
N THR A 290 -2.95 13.58 18.22
CA THR A 290 -2.89 14.46 17.06
C THR A 290 -4.15 15.30 16.99
N PRO A 291 -4.16 16.53 17.54
CA PRO A 291 -5.18 17.52 17.21
C PRO A 291 -5.07 17.89 15.72
N ILE A 292 -6.22 18.07 15.08
CA ILE A 292 -6.35 18.38 13.65
C ILE A 292 -7.31 19.55 13.50
N SER A 293 -6.99 20.49 12.63
CA SER A 293 -7.88 21.57 12.22
C SER A 293 -7.74 21.79 10.72
N GLU A 294 -8.87 21.84 10.04
CA GLU A 294 -8.95 22.03 8.59
C GLU A 294 -9.94 23.13 8.26
N PHE A 295 -9.54 24.01 7.34
CA PHE A 295 -10.41 24.99 6.72
C PHE A 295 -10.19 24.98 5.22
N SER A 296 -11.27 24.95 4.45
CA SER A 296 -11.18 25.09 3.00
C SER A 296 -12.34 25.89 2.43
N TYR A 297 -12.11 26.47 1.28
CA TYR A 297 -13.11 27.20 0.55
C TYR A 297 -12.91 27.07 -0.95
N VAL A 298 -14.00 27.16 -1.68
CA VAL A 298 -14.04 27.31 -3.14
C VAL A 298 -15.15 28.26 -3.52
N GLY A 299 -14.89 29.14 -4.45
CA GLY A 299 -15.89 30.09 -4.92
C GLY A 299 -15.58 30.74 -6.25
N LYS A 300 -16.59 31.39 -6.81
CA LYS A 300 -16.48 32.15 -8.06
C LYS A 300 -16.74 33.62 -7.78
N PRO A 301 -15.71 34.40 -7.34
CA PRO A 301 -15.86 35.83 -7.10
C PRO A 301 -16.21 36.63 -8.36
N LEU A 302 -15.79 36.13 -9.51
CA LEU A 302 -16.10 36.67 -10.85
C LEU A 302 -16.62 35.53 -11.74
N HIS A 303 -17.39 35.85 -12.77
CA HIS A 303 -17.99 34.86 -13.69
C HIS A 303 -16.98 33.87 -14.30
N ARG A 304 -15.72 34.31 -14.52
CA ARG A 304 -14.65 33.52 -15.15
C ARG A 304 -13.52 33.15 -14.20
N LEU A 305 -13.61 33.49 -12.94
CA LEU A 305 -12.57 33.24 -11.96
C LEU A 305 -13.09 32.29 -10.90
N GLU A 306 -12.46 31.14 -10.76
CA GLU A 306 -12.59 30.26 -9.62
C GLU A 306 -11.41 30.47 -8.69
N TRP A 307 -11.70 30.63 -7.42
CA TRP A 307 -10.72 30.74 -6.36
C TRP A 307 -10.97 29.65 -5.31
N ARG A 308 -9.92 28.89 -5.00
CA ARG A 308 -9.95 27.83 -3.98
C ARG A 308 -8.78 28.00 -3.03
N GLY A 309 -8.98 27.63 -1.78
CA GLY A 309 -7.92 27.62 -0.80
C GLY A 309 -8.19 26.68 0.34
N SER A 310 -7.12 26.24 0.99
CA SER A 310 -7.21 25.40 2.19
C SER A 310 -6.08 25.70 3.17
N TYR A 311 -6.35 25.41 4.42
CA TYR A 311 -5.40 25.39 5.51
C TYR A 311 -5.63 24.12 6.33
N LEU A 312 -4.58 23.32 6.50
CA LEU A 312 -4.58 22.14 7.35
C LEU A 312 -3.49 22.30 8.41
N PHE A 313 -3.88 22.08 9.66
CA PHE A 313 -2.99 21.96 10.79
C PHE A 313 -3.17 20.62 11.47
N TYR A 314 -2.08 19.95 11.77
CA TYR A 314 -2.07 18.84 12.71
C TYR A 314 -0.76 18.82 13.49
N ARG A 315 -0.76 18.16 14.66
CA ARG A 315 0.41 18.06 15.50
C ARG A 315 0.49 16.66 16.13
N TYR A 316 1.41 15.84 15.66
CA TYR A 316 1.76 14.61 16.38
C TYR A 316 2.53 14.97 17.64
N GLN A 317 2.14 14.38 18.76
CA GLN A 317 2.83 14.58 20.02
C GLN A 317 2.63 13.41 20.97
N GLY A 318 3.65 13.09 21.74
CA GLY A 318 3.55 12.07 22.78
C GLY A 318 4.91 11.55 23.24
N PRO A 319 4.90 10.67 24.26
CA PRO A 319 6.10 10.00 24.73
C PRO A 319 6.66 9.03 23.70
N LEU A 320 7.97 8.94 23.65
CA LEU A 320 8.71 7.93 22.95
C LEU A 320 9.61 7.23 23.97
N ASN A 321 9.19 6.03 24.38
CA ASN A 321 9.93 5.23 25.35
C ASN A 321 10.37 3.93 24.71
N PHE A 322 11.65 3.60 24.89
CA PHE A 322 12.27 2.39 24.38
C PHE A 322 13.24 1.86 25.43
N ASP A 323 13.07 0.61 25.83
CA ASP A 323 13.94 -0.09 26.73
C ASP A 323 14.39 -1.41 26.11
N GLN A 324 15.69 -1.68 26.13
CA GLN A 324 16.29 -2.90 25.61
C GLN A 324 17.28 -3.46 26.60
N SER A 325 17.28 -4.75 26.83
CA SER A 325 18.33 -5.43 27.54
C SER A 325 18.66 -6.77 26.90
N PHE A 326 19.91 -7.12 26.88
CA PHE A 326 20.34 -8.42 26.38
C PHE A 326 21.61 -8.87 27.10
N ASN A 327 21.79 -10.16 27.21
CA ASN A 327 22.99 -10.78 27.75
C ASN A 327 23.33 -12.06 26.99
N GLY A 328 24.57 -12.46 27.08
CA GLY A 328 25.09 -13.64 26.41
C GLY A 328 26.55 -13.89 26.76
N ILE A 329 27.21 -14.66 25.91
CA ILE A 329 28.62 -14.98 26.00
C ILE A 329 29.29 -14.50 24.73
N ALA A 330 30.38 -13.77 24.86
CA ALA A 330 31.11 -13.24 23.73
C ALA A 330 32.62 -13.34 23.98
N PRO A 331 33.47 -13.54 22.93
CA PRO A 331 34.89 -13.53 23.09
C PRO A 331 35.38 -12.11 23.43
N ASN A 332 36.30 -12.00 24.39
CA ASN A 332 36.99 -10.74 24.68
C ASN A 332 38.07 -10.46 23.65
N SER A 333 38.88 -9.41 23.88
CA SER A 333 39.98 -9.03 22.98
C SER A 333 41.10 -10.08 22.82
N THR A 334 41.15 -11.08 23.68
CA THR A 334 42.07 -12.20 23.60
C THR A 334 41.45 -13.49 23.06
N GLY A 335 40.17 -13.46 22.66
CA GLY A 335 39.46 -14.62 22.16
C GLY A 335 38.84 -15.51 23.24
N VAL A 336 38.92 -15.12 24.52
CA VAL A 336 38.35 -15.88 25.64
C VAL A 336 36.88 -15.54 25.76
N GLN A 337 36.02 -16.57 25.75
CA GLN A 337 34.56 -16.44 25.92
C GLN A 337 34.22 -15.87 27.31
N THR A 338 33.60 -14.71 27.35
CA THR A 338 33.24 -14.02 28.60
C THR A 338 31.74 -13.61 28.57
N PRO A 339 31.08 -13.70 29.72
CA PRO A 339 29.70 -13.18 29.84
C PRO A 339 29.66 -11.67 29.58
N TYR A 340 28.59 -11.22 28.91
CA TYR A 340 28.30 -9.82 28.76
C TYR A 340 26.82 -9.56 29.06
N ALA A 341 26.53 -8.31 29.48
CA ALA A 341 25.18 -7.81 29.67
C ALA A 341 25.11 -6.36 29.25
N VAL A 342 24.07 -6.01 28.49
CA VAL A 342 23.83 -4.65 28.01
C VAL A 342 22.41 -4.26 28.35
N SER A 343 22.20 -3.05 28.84
CA SER A 343 20.89 -2.42 28.90
C SER A 343 20.94 -1.03 28.28
N GLN A 344 19.94 -0.71 27.52
CA GLN A 344 19.81 0.59 26.86
C GLN A 344 18.38 1.09 27.05
N SER A 345 18.24 2.37 27.29
CA SER A 345 16.94 3.03 27.38
C SER A 345 16.94 4.37 26.66
N VAL A 346 15.84 4.66 26.01
CA VAL A 346 15.51 5.98 25.46
C VAL A 346 14.18 6.42 26.05
N HIS A 347 14.20 7.55 26.73
CA HIS A 347 12.99 8.17 27.27
C HIS A 347 12.90 9.61 26.77
N GLY A 348 11.83 9.93 26.08
CA GLY A 348 11.68 11.22 25.47
C GLY A 348 10.26 11.55 25.03
N ASN A 349 10.12 12.70 24.43
CA ASN A 349 8.88 13.15 23.82
C ASN A 349 9.15 13.60 22.39
N VAL A 350 8.20 13.34 21.52
CA VAL A 350 8.19 13.86 20.16
C VAL A 350 7.05 14.85 20.01
N THR A 351 7.32 15.93 19.29
CA THR A 351 6.31 16.93 18.91
C THR A 351 6.56 17.32 17.46
N GLU A 352 5.52 17.17 16.63
CA GLU A 352 5.61 17.41 15.19
C GLU A 352 4.39 18.21 14.70
N PRO A 353 4.39 19.55 14.83
CA PRO A 353 3.40 20.41 14.20
C PRO A 353 3.65 20.52 12.70
N ASP A 354 2.58 20.45 11.94
CA ASP A 354 2.56 20.61 10.49
C ASP A 354 1.50 21.64 10.09
N HIS A 355 1.88 22.58 9.25
CA HIS A 355 1.03 23.62 8.71
C HIS A 355 1.06 23.56 7.19
N ILE A 356 -0.08 23.34 6.56
CA ILE A 356 -0.21 23.27 5.11
C ILE A 356 -1.20 24.33 4.65
N ILE A 357 -0.75 25.20 3.77
CA ILE A 357 -1.57 26.23 3.12
C ILE A 357 -1.58 25.96 1.64
N SER A 358 -2.76 25.95 1.02
CA SER A 358 -2.91 25.84 -0.44
C SER A 358 -3.80 26.97 -0.95
N GLN A 359 -3.43 27.51 -2.12
CA GLN A 359 -4.19 28.53 -2.82
C GLN A 359 -4.21 28.20 -4.32
N GLY A 360 -5.37 28.22 -4.93
CA GLY A 360 -5.53 27.92 -6.34
C GLY A 360 -6.46 28.89 -7.04
N PHE A 361 -6.09 29.27 -8.25
CA PHE A 361 -6.87 30.14 -9.11
C PHE A 361 -7.00 29.49 -10.48
N THR A 362 -8.22 29.52 -11.03
CA THR A 362 -8.46 29.15 -12.43
C THR A 362 -9.22 30.28 -13.09
N TYR A 363 -8.69 30.78 -14.22
CA TYR A 363 -9.30 31.87 -14.96
C TYR A 363 -9.58 31.48 -16.41
N ASP A 364 -10.83 31.54 -16.81
CA ASP A 364 -11.29 31.26 -18.17
C ASP A 364 -11.05 32.49 -19.04
N LEU A 365 -9.97 32.50 -19.82
CA LEU A 365 -9.66 33.58 -20.78
C LEU A 365 -10.73 33.60 -21.89
N THR A 366 -11.03 32.42 -22.42
CA THR A 366 -12.04 32.20 -23.45
C THR A 366 -12.77 30.86 -23.16
N SER A 367 -13.72 30.48 -24.01
CA SER A 367 -14.39 29.17 -23.90
C SER A 367 -13.49 27.98 -24.25
N TRP A 368 -12.31 28.20 -24.79
CA TRP A 368 -11.36 27.17 -25.24
C TRP A 368 -9.98 27.34 -24.65
N TRP A 369 -9.76 28.29 -23.76
CA TRP A 369 -8.50 28.55 -23.10
C TRP A 369 -8.70 29.02 -21.65
N SER A 370 -8.10 28.31 -20.71
CA SER A 370 -8.03 28.70 -19.30
C SER A 370 -6.61 28.60 -18.76
N VAL A 371 -6.36 29.32 -17.69
CA VAL A 371 -5.09 29.35 -16.96
C VAL A 371 -5.35 28.97 -15.52
N SER A 372 -4.56 28.05 -14.99
CA SER A 372 -4.60 27.66 -13.57
C SER A 372 -3.24 27.89 -12.92
N ALA A 373 -3.28 28.36 -11.68
CA ALA A 373 -2.10 28.47 -10.83
C ALA A 373 -2.44 27.95 -9.44
N ASP A 374 -1.73 26.96 -8.96
CA ASP A 374 -1.88 26.36 -7.65
C ASP A 374 -0.58 26.52 -6.87
N TYR A 375 -0.68 27.08 -5.68
CA TYR A 375 0.44 27.26 -4.76
C TYR A 375 0.17 26.50 -3.47
N ARG A 376 1.16 25.73 -3.02
CA ARG A 376 1.15 25.03 -1.74
C ARG A 376 2.38 25.40 -0.93
N TYR A 377 2.17 25.72 0.33
CA TYR A 377 3.23 25.87 1.32
C TYR A 377 3.00 24.88 2.45
N SER A 378 4.03 24.12 2.81
CA SER A 378 4.03 23.25 3.98
C SER A 378 5.20 23.59 4.87
N HIS A 379 4.92 23.73 6.17
CA HIS A 379 5.92 23.90 7.22
C HIS A 379 5.75 22.80 8.23
N GLN A 380 6.76 21.97 8.38
CA GLN A 380 6.82 20.88 9.34
C GLN A 380 8.03 21.07 10.26
N LYS A 381 7.81 20.87 11.55
CA LYS A 381 8.87 20.86 12.57
C LYS A 381 8.73 19.55 13.36
N SER A 382 9.68 18.65 13.24
CA SER A 382 9.78 17.47 14.09
C SER A 382 10.83 17.73 15.17
N GLU A 383 10.43 17.64 16.43
CA GLU A 383 11.29 17.89 17.59
C GLU A 383 11.24 16.67 18.52
N GLY A 384 12.40 16.10 18.75
CA GLY A 384 12.62 15.00 19.68
C GLY A 384 13.53 15.44 20.82
N ILE A 385 12.98 15.47 22.03
CA ILE A 385 13.75 15.76 23.25
C ILE A 385 13.74 14.50 24.11
N GLY A 386 14.93 14.00 24.45
CA GLY A 386 15.03 12.78 25.23
C GLY A 386 16.40 12.53 25.85
N SER A 387 16.48 11.45 26.60
CA SER A 387 17.72 10.95 27.18
C SER A 387 17.97 9.52 26.72
N PHE A 388 19.19 9.26 26.36
CA PHE A 388 19.68 7.91 26.10
C PHE A 388 20.56 7.48 27.26
N SER A 389 20.36 6.27 27.76
CA SER A 389 21.20 5.63 28.78
C SER A 389 21.66 4.26 28.28
N SER A 390 22.94 3.95 28.40
CA SER A 390 23.52 2.65 28.08
C SER A 390 24.43 2.16 29.20
N LEU A 391 24.21 0.92 29.60
CA LEU A 391 25.00 0.25 30.62
C LEU A 391 25.59 -1.04 30.03
N PHE A 392 26.91 -1.17 30.09
CA PHE A 392 27.60 -2.35 29.65
C PHE A 392 28.29 -3.03 30.83
N ASN A 393 28.02 -4.32 31.03
CA ASN A 393 28.58 -5.14 32.13
C ASN A 393 28.42 -4.48 33.52
N ALA A 394 27.33 -3.78 33.76
CA ALA A 394 26.91 -3.21 35.05
C ALA A 394 27.99 -2.33 35.76
N THR A 395 28.81 -1.62 35.00
CA THR A 395 29.81 -0.72 35.63
C THR A 395 29.23 0.69 35.83
N THR A 396 29.22 1.53 34.83
CA THR A 396 28.70 2.88 34.94
C THR A 396 27.85 3.20 33.70
N PRO A 397 26.62 3.69 33.83
CA PRO A 397 25.82 4.04 32.67
C PRO A 397 26.45 5.24 31.96
N ALA A 398 26.59 5.13 30.64
CA ALA A 398 26.78 6.28 29.78
C ALA A 398 25.41 6.92 29.55
N THR A 399 25.28 8.20 29.82
CA THR A 399 24.03 8.96 29.60
C THR A 399 24.30 10.10 28.65
N ASN A 400 23.43 10.30 27.69
CA ASN A 400 23.44 11.43 26.77
C ASN A 400 22.04 12.02 26.69
N ALA A 401 21.95 13.33 26.68
CA ALA A 401 20.69 14.06 26.45
C ALA A 401 20.73 14.61 25.03
N GLU A 402 19.66 14.35 24.28
CA GLU A 402 19.52 14.78 22.89
C GLU A 402 18.32 15.71 22.75
N ASP A 403 18.52 16.80 22.03
CA ASP A 403 17.50 17.72 21.56
C ASP A 403 17.72 17.89 20.06
N ILE A 404 16.91 17.16 19.28
CA ILE A 404 17.04 17.13 17.82
C ILE A 404 15.79 17.74 17.22
N VAL A 405 16.01 18.75 16.37
CA VAL A 405 14.95 19.40 15.61
C VAL A 405 15.22 19.21 14.12
N TRP A 406 14.21 18.68 13.46
CA TRP A 406 14.17 18.59 12.01
C TRP A 406 13.08 19.51 11.49
N ARG A 407 13.44 20.52 10.70
CA ARG A 407 12.51 21.49 10.13
C ARG A 407 12.52 21.43 8.61
N THR A 408 11.34 21.32 8.02
CA THR A 408 11.20 21.33 6.57
C THR A 408 10.22 22.43 6.14
N ASN A 409 10.56 23.09 5.04
CA ASN A 409 9.67 24.04 4.37
C ASN A 409 9.57 23.63 2.90
N LEU A 410 8.36 23.38 2.46
CA LEU A 410 8.06 23.09 1.05
C LEU A 410 7.26 24.27 0.48
N SER A 411 7.77 24.88 -0.56
CA SER A 411 7.03 25.82 -1.43
C SER A 411 6.88 25.19 -2.79
N ASP A 412 5.66 25.09 -3.25
CA ASP A 412 5.30 24.37 -4.45
C ASP A 412 4.32 25.22 -5.29
N LEU A 413 4.69 25.54 -6.51
CA LEU A 413 3.90 26.31 -7.46
C LEU A 413 3.71 25.50 -8.72
N HIS A 414 2.46 25.18 -9.03
CA HIS A 414 2.06 24.52 -10.26
C HIS A 414 1.28 25.48 -11.14
N PHE A 415 1.75 25.69 -12.36
CA PHE A 415 1.12 26.52 -13.36
C PHE A 415 0.73 25.68 -14.56
N THR A 416 -0.55 25.75 -14.98
CA THR A 416 -1.09 24.97 -16.09
C THR A 416 -1.91 25.83 -17.02
N LEU A 417 -1.77 25.60 -18.32
CA LEU A 417 -2.64 26.14 -19.36
C LEU A 417 -3.55 25.03 -19.89
N ASP A 418 -4.85 25.23 -19.88
CA ASP A 418 -5.80 24.35 -20.56
C ASP A 418 -6.15 24.96 -21.92
N PHE A 419 -5.82 24.23 -22.98
CA PHE A 419 -6.04 24.66 -24.35
C PHE A 419 -6.88 23.62 -25.10
N THR A 420 -8.08 24.00 -25.51
CA THR A 420 -9.05 23.15 -26.20
C THR A 420 -9.41 23.74 -27.55
N PRO A 421 -8.48 23.72 -28.53
CA PRO A 421 -8.67 24.36 -29.82
C PRO A 421 -9.79 23.72 -30.67
N LEU A 422 -10.02 22.43 -30.41
CA LEU A 422 -11.07 21.64 -31.02
C LEU A 422 -11.83 20.91 -29.90
N ARG A 423 -13.09 20.59 -30.12
CA ARG A 423 -13.88 19.77 -29.16
C ARG A 423 -13.28 18.38 -28.91
N THR A 424 -12.43 17.93 -29.82
CA THR A 424 -11.78 16.62 -29.83
C THR A 424 -10.32 16.67 -29.38
N LEU A 425 -9.75 17.85 -29.09
CA LEU A 425 -8.35 18.02 -28.74
C LEU A 425 -8.20 18.90 -27.52
N VAL A 426 -7.56 18.37 -26.50
CA VAL A 426 -7.15 19.07 -25.27
C VAL A 426 -5.63 18.99 -25.16
N ILE A 427 -4.97 20.09 -24.91
CA ILE A 427 -3.52 20.16 -24.65
C ILE A 427 -3.32 20.98 -23.38
N ARG A 428 -2.56 20.44 -22.43
CA ARG A 428 -2.28 21.06 -21.13
C ARG A 428 -0.79 21.11 -20.86
N PRO A 429 -0.07 22.13 -21.37
CA PRO A 429 1.29 22.37 -20.89
C PRO A 429 1.25 22.94 -19.49
N GLY A 430 2.18 22.49 -18.67
CA GLY A 430 2.34 22.89 -17.28
C GLY A 430 3.81 23.00 -16.88
N VAL A 431 4.05 23.64 -15.77
CA VAL A 431 5.34 23.65 -15.10
C VAL A 431 5.14 23.66 -13.60
N HIS A 432 5.92 22.84 -12.95
CA HIS A 432 5.94 22.67 -11.50
C HIS A 432 7.27 23.20 -10.96
N PHE A 433 7.20 24.18 -10.05
CA PHE A 433 8.35 24.74 -9.36
C PHE A 433 8.27 24.40 -7.89
N MET A 434 9.27 23.69 -7.38
CA MET A 434 9.35 23.30 -6.00
C MET A 434 10.62 23.84 -5.36
N LYS A 435 10.50 24.35 -4.15
CA LYS A 435 11.61 24.65 -3.26
C LYS A 435 11.38 23.91 -1.95
N TYR A 436 12.32 23.07 -1.58
CA TYR A 436 12.30 22.28 -0.37
C TYR A 436 13.53 22.58 0.46
N ASP A 437 13.32 23.24 1.61
CA ASP A 437 14.36 23.60 2.56
C ASP A 437 14.32 22.63 3.74
N VAL A 438 15.46 22.01 4.06
CA VAL A 438 15.65 21.17 5.23
C VAL A 438 16.68 21.82 6.13
N ALA A 439 16.37 21.94 7.41
CA ALA A 439 17.30 22.38 8.43
C ALA A 439 17.23 21.45 9.64
N THR A 440 18.38 20.97 10.07
CA THR A 440 18.56 20.07 11.21
C THR A 440 19.32 20.77 12.29
N PHE A 441 18.88 20.62 13.56
CA PHE A 441 19.51 21.22 14.72
C PHE A 441 19.75 20.12 15.77
N SER A 442 20.89 20.20 16.45
CA SER A 442 21.22 19.38 17.61
C SER A 442 21.62 20.32 18.75
N GLY A 443 20.95 20.21 19.90
CA GLY A 443 21.17 21.09 21.03
C GLY A 443 20.99 22.58 20.70
N GLY A 444 20.10 22.91 19.77
CA GLY A 444 19.85 24.29 19.30
C GLY A 444 20.87 24.85 18.30
N VAL A 445 21.87 24.06 17.90
CA VAL A 445 22.89 24.44 16.90
C VAL A 445 22.53 23.79 15.55
N GLU A 446 22.51 24.57 14.47
CA GLU A 446 22.25 24.03 13.13
C GLU A 446 23.41 23.16 12.67
N ASP A 447 23.06 22.01 12.09
CA ASP A 447 24.00 21.09 11.44
C ASP A 447 24.05 21.39 9.94
N ASP A 448 25.07 22.11 9.52
CA ASP A 448 25.29 22.49 8.11
C ASP A 448 25.48 21.27 7.20
N GLY A 449 25.92 20.14 7.74
CA GLY A 449 26.11 18.90 6.97
C GLY A 449 24.78 18.21 6.60
N LEU A 450 23.74 18.44 7.39
CA LEU A 450 22.40 17.88 7.18
C LEU A 450 21.38 18.91 6.68
N SER A 451 21.71 20.20 6.73
CA SER A 451 20.85 21.29 6.27
C SER A 451 21.09 21.58 4.78
N HIS A 452 20.03 21.61 3.99
CA HIS A 452 20.14 21.85 2.54
C HIS A 452 18.84 22.36 1.90
N THR A 453 18.97 22.93 0.69
CA THR A 453 17.85 23.40 -0.12
C THR A 453 17.84 22.69 -1.46
N ILE A 454 16.72 22.08 -1.81
CA ILE A 454 16.48 21.50 -3.12
C ILE A 454 15.51 22.40 -3.91
N LYS A 455 15.89 22.73 -5.14
CA LYS A 455 15.04 23.46 -6.08
C LYS A 455 14.78 22.59 -7.28
N THR A 456 13.52 22.42 -7.64
CA THR A 456 13.08 21.60 -8.76
C THR A 456 12.31 22.46 -9.75
N ALA A 457 12.55 22.26 -11.02
CA ALA A 457 11.70 22.71 -12.11
C ALA A 457 11.31 21.50 -12.94
N ALA A 458 10.01 21.24 -13.04
CA ALA A 458 9.45 20.07 -13.72
C ALA A 458 8.42 20.52 -14.76
N PRO A 459 8.82 20.75 -16.01
CA PRO A 459 7.89 20.97 -17.11
C PRO A 459 7.15 19.69 -17.44
N GLU A 460 5.86 19.84 -17.76
CA GLU A 460 4.98 18.76 -18.16
C GLU A 460 4.06 19.18 -19.30
N ILE A 461 3.57 18.22 -20.05
CA ILE A 461 2.54 18.39 -21.03
C ILE A 461 1.63 17.19 -21.05
N SER A 462 0.33 17.40 -20.91
CA SER A 462 -0.65 16.34 -21.12
C SER A 462 -1.54 16.67 -22.32
N PHE A 463 -2.03 15.63 -22.97
CA PHE A 463 -2.90 15.79 -24.13
C PHE A 463 -3.99 14.73 -24.16
N GLY A 464 -5.13 15.08 -24.71
CA GLY A 464 -6.22 14.17 -25.05
C GLY A 464 -6.71 14.48 -26.46
N TYR A 465 -6.79 13.47 -27.31
CA TYR A 465 -7.24 13.61 -28.68
C TYR A 465 -8.21 12.49 -29.07
N GLU A 466 -9.44 12.86 -29.40
CA GLU A 466 -10.49 11.95 -29.81
C GLU A 466 -11.00 12.34 -31.23
N PRO A 467 -10.20 12.03 -32.29
CA PRO A 467 -10.57 12.43 -33.66
C PRO A 467 -11.88 11.83 -34.14
N SER A 468 -12.25 10.70 -33.55
CA SER A 468 -13.53 10.03 -33.85
C SER A 468 -13.97 9.18 -32.66
N LYS A 469 -15.20 8.70 -32.67
CA LYS A 469 -15.69 7.71 -31.70
C LYS A 469 -14.94 6.35 -31.75
N MET A 470 -14.11 6.15 -32.76
CA MET A 470 -13.37 4.90 -32.99
C MET A 470 -12.01 4.90 -32.31
N ILE A 471 -11.44 6.06 -32.02
CA ILE A 471 -10.07 6.14 -31.49
C ILE A 471 -9.93 7.32 -30.55
N SER A 472 -9.29 7.07 -29.40
CA SER A 472 -8.86 8.09 -28.47
C SER A 472 -7.39 7.88 -28.10
N PHE A 473 -6.69 9.00 -27.94
CA PHE A 473 -5.31 9.07 -27.46
C PHE A 473 -5.29 9.97 -26.23
N ARG A 474 -4.67 9.52 -25.16
CA ARG A 474 -4.41 10.34 -23.97
C ARG A 474 -2.99 10.07 -23.53
N GLY A 475 -2.34 11.08 -23.02
CA GLY A 475 -1.00 10.89 -22.48
C GLY A 475 -0.44 12.14 -21.85
N ASP A 476 0.70 11.94 -21.21
CA ASP A 476 1.51 13.00 -20.64
C ASP A 476 3.00 12.71 -20.84
N LEU A 477 3.76 13.78 -20.88
CA LEU A 477 5.20 13.78 -20.81
C LEU A 477 5.63 14.75 -19.73
N HIS A 478 6.57 14.36 -18.92
CA HIS A 478 7.12 15.19 -17.86
C HIS A 478 8.62 15.00 -17.74
N SER A 479 9.27 16.03 -17.23
CA SER A 479 10.65 15.95 -16.81
C SER A 479 10.86 16.70 -15.51
N SER A 480 11.82 16.29 -14.72
CA SER A 480 12.24 17.01 -13.52
C SER A 480 13.74 17.19 -13.49
N ASN A 481 14.19 18.30 -12.93
CA ASN A 481 15.59 18.55 -12.66
C ASN A 481 15.71 19.17 -11.26
N ASN A 482 16.33 18.42 -10.35
CA ASN A 482 16.58 18.83 -8.99
C ASN A 482 17.96 19.49 -8.88
N GLY A 483 18.05 20.61 -8.17
CA GLY A 483 19.32 21.33 -7.97
C GLY A 483 20.39 20.49 -7.25
N MET A 484 19.95 19.55 -6.40
CA MET A 484 20.78 18.53 -5.77
C MET A 484 19.94 17.29 -5.49
N SER A 485 20.58 16.16 -5.23
CA SER A 485 19.89 14.93 -4.86
C SER A 485 19.63 14.89 -3.35
N TYR A 486 18.52 14.27 -2.99
CA TYR A 486 18.10 14.08 -1.60
C TYR A 486 18.91 12.99 -0.89
N THR A 487 19.18 11.92 -1.61
CA THR A 487 19.94 10.75 -1.16
C THR A 487 20.82 10.23 -2.28
N ALA A 488 21.72 9.34 -1.96
CA ALA A 488 22.59 8.68 -2.94
C ALA A 488 21.85 7.89 -4.04
N ILE A 489 20.54 7.67 -3.87
CA ILE A 489 19.68 6.91 -4.79
C ILE A 489 18.44 7.71 -5.24
N THR A 490 18.42 9.02 -5.04
CA THR A 490 17.36 9.90 -5.56
C THR A 490 17.80 10.51 -6.89
N PRO A 491 17.06 10.31 -7.98
CA PRO A 491 17.41 10.91 -9.26
C PRO A 491 17.52 12.42 -9.16
N ARG A 492 18.58 13.00 -9.73
CA ARG A 492 18.70 14.45 -9.92
C ARG A 492 17.93 14.91 -11.15
N SER A 493 17.92 14.08 -12.19
CA SER A 493 17.10 14.32 -13.38
C SER A 493 16.23 13.12 -13.68
N GLU A 494 14.99 13.39 -14.07
CA GLU A 494 14.03 12.37 -14.47
C GLU A 494 13.28 12.83 -15.72
N VAL A 495 12.98 11.87 -16.60
CA VAL A 495 12.09 12.06 -17.76
C VAL A 495 11.14 10.88 -17.79
N GLY A 496 9.86 11.16 -17.91
CA GLY A 496 8.83 10.14 -17.96
C GLY A 496 7.69 10.50 -18.91
N GLY A 497 6.87 9.51 -19.19
CA GLY A 497 5.66 9.70 -19.98
C GLY A 497 4.74 8.50 -19.88
N HIS A 498 3.46 8.80 -19.99
CA HIS A 498 2.37 7.85 -19.99
C HIS A 498 1.50 8.07 -21.22
N ALA A 499 1.04 6.99 -21.86
CA ALA A 499 0.15 7.06 -23.00
C ALA A 499 -0.90 5.95 -22.93
N VAL A 500 -2.14 6.28 -23.26
CA VAL A 500 -3.26 5.34 -23.41
C VAL A 500 -3.86 5.53 -24.79
N VAL A 501 -3.99 4.42 -25.51
CA VAL A 501 -4.65 4.36 -26.82
C VAL A 501 -5.85 3.44 -26.72
N GLN A 502 -7.02 3.94 -27.07
CA GLN A 502 -8.23 3.12 -27.17
C GLN A 502 -8.71 3.11 -28.60
N PHE A 503 -8.91 1.94 -29.15
CA PHE A 503 -9.32 1.75 -30.54
C PHE A 503 -10.55 0.84 -30.63
N HIS A 504 -11.67 1.39 -31.05
CA HIS A 504 -12.98 0.74 -31.17
C HIS A 504 -13.50 0.88 -32.63
N PRO A 505 -12.88 0.19 -33.61
CA PRO A 505 -13.25 0.35 -35.03
C PRO A 505 -14.69 -0.05 -35.32
N ILE A 506 -15.22 -0.96 -34.55
CA ILE A 506 -16.63 -1.38 -34.55
C ILE A 506 -17.12 -1.59 -33.12
N ALA A 507 -18.41 -1.48 -32.87
CA ALA A 507 -19.00 -1.63 -31.52
C ALA A 507 -18.68 -2.98 -30.83
N ARG A 508 -18.23 -3.97 -31.59
CA ARG A 508 -17.95 -5.33 -31.08
C ARG A 508 -16.47 -5.63 -30.88
N PHE A 509 -15.58 -4.72 -31.24
CA PHE A 509 -14.14 -4.92 -31.15
C PHE A 509 -13.47 -3.72 -30.49
N SER A 510 -12.65 -4.00 -29.47
CA SER A 510 -11.79 -2.99 -28.84
C SER A 510 -10.36 -3.48 -28.71
N ILE A 511 -9.45 -2.54 -28.79
CA ILE A 511 -8.06 -2.67 -28.37
C ILE A 511 -7.78 -1.47 -27.45
N ASP A 512 -7.30 -1.77 -26.25
CA ASP A 512 -6.84 -0.81 -25.27
C ASP A 512 -5.35 -1.06 -25.02
N ASP A 513 -4.53 -0.03 -25.16
CA ASP A 513 -3.08 -0.10 -24.96
C ASP A 513 -2.65 1.02 -24.00
N GLU A 514 -1.84 0.65 -23.03
CA GLU A 514 -1.27 1.54 -22.03
C GLU A 514 0.25 1.40 -22.03
N LEU A 515 0.95 2.53 -22.09
CA LEU A 515 2.40 2.62 -22.02
C LEU A 515 2.80 3.58 -20.91
N ASN A 516 3.73 3.17 -20.05
CA ASN A 516 4.37 4.01 -19.05
C ASN A 516 5.88 3.82 -19.10
N ILE A 517 6.62 4.91 -19.20
CA ILE A 517 8.08 4.92 -19.22
C ILE A 517 8.61 6.01 -18.31
N SER A 518 9.63 5.69 -17.51
CA SER A 518 10.42 6.70 -16.79
C SER A 518 11.89 6.33 -16.76
N ASN A 519 12.74 7.35 -16.70
CA ASN A 519 14.19 7.21 -16.49
C ASN A 519 14.65 8.30 -15.55
N GLY A 520 15.32 7.90 -14.49
CA GLY A 520 15.94 8.80 -13.53
C GLY A 520 17.45 8.57 -13.44
N ARG A 521 18.22 9.62 -13.17
CA ARG A 521 19.69 9.58 -13.09
C ARG A 521 20.24 10.48 -11.98
N LEU A 522 21.28 9.96 -11.33
CA LEU A 522 22.15 10.70 -10.43
C LEU A 522 23.60 10.40 -10.80
N LEU A 523 24.30 11.38 -11.36
CA LEU A 523 25.64 11.16 -11.92
C LEU A 523 26.70 10.94 -10.83
N GLU A 524 26.53 11.54 -9.68
CA GLU A 524 27.47 11.50 -8.56
C GLU A 524 27.70 10.10 -7.99
N THR A 525 26.68 9.23 -8.04
CA THR A 525 26.72 7.84 -7.56
C THR A 525 26.51 6.83 -8.69
N HIS A 526 26.58 7.27 -9.95
CA HIS A 526 26.25 6.46 -11.12
C HIS A 526 24.88 5.77 -11.01
N TYR A 527 23.97 6.38 -10.20
CA TYR A 527 22.65 5.83 -10.01
C TYR A 527 21.78 6.09 -11.24
N GLU A 528 21.17 5.03 -11.72
CA GLU A 528 20.14 5.08 -12.76
C GLU A 528 18.96 4.20 -12.33
N ASN A 529 17.75 4.67 -12.59
CA ASN A 529 16.55 3.85 -12.53
C ASN A 529 15.74 3.99 -13.80
N ALA A 530 15.03 2.95 -14.17
CA ALA A 530 14.13 2.96 -15.30
C ALA A 530 12.90 2.07 -15.03
N VAL A 531 11.75 2.57 -15.44
CA VAL A 531 10.51 1.79 -15.46
C VAL A 531 10.02 1.70 -16.90
N ARG A 532 9.60 0.52 -17.29
CA ARG A 532 8.97 0.23 -18.59
C ARG A 532 7.75 -0.61 -18.32
N PHE A 533 6.61 -0.09 -18.67
CA PHE A 533 5.36 -0.80 -18.58
C PHE A 533 4.59 -0.67 -19.90
N ASN A 534 4.08 -1.77 -20.40
CA ASN A 534 3.12 -1.79 -21.48
C ASN A 534 2.06 -2.84 -21.22
N SER A 535 0.82 -2.51 -21.46
CA SER A 535 -0.31 -3.45 -21.35
C SER A 535 -1.25 -3.27 -22.52
N THR A 536 -1.41 -4.32 -23.31
CA THR A 536 -2.32 -4.33 -24.45
C THR A 536 -3.41 -5.36 -24.21
N THR A 537 -4.67 -4.96 -24.33
CA THR A 537 -5.83 -5.86 -24.23
C THR A 537 -6.72 -5.70 -25.46
N ALA A 538 -7.08 -6.79 -26.07
CA ALA A 538 -8.06 -6.84 -27.17
C ALA A 538 -9.29 -7.63 -26.76
N SER A 539 -10.47 -7.14 -27.09
CA SER A 539 -11.73 -7.84 -26.87
C SER A 539 -12.58 -7.86 -28.13
N TYR A 540 -13.27 -8.97 -28.33
CA TYR A 540 -14.16 -9.14 -29.48
C TYR A 540 -15.45 -9.88 -29.09
N ALA A 541 -16.59 -9.20 -29.26
CA ALA A 541 -17.89 -9.79 -29.10
C ALA A 541 -18.39 -10.31 -30.46
N LEU A 542 -18.27 -11.63 -30.72
CA LEU A 542 -18.78 -12.23 -31.95
C LEU A 542 -20.27 -11.96 -32.10
N ASN A 543 -21.01 -12.10 -31.02
CA ASN A 543 -22.41 -11.79 -30.90
C ASN A 543 -22.77 -11.56 -29.41
N GLU A 544 -24.05 -11.35 -29.08
CA GLU A 544 -24.53 -11.15 -27.69
C GLU A 544 -24.30 -12.37 -26.78
N ARG A 545 -23.97 -13.53 -27.35
CA ARG A 545 -23.81 -14.79 -26.62
C ARG A 545 -22.37 -15.25 -26.48
N PHE A 546 -21.46 -14.67 -27.25
CA PHE A 546 -20.08 -15.12 -27.28
C PHE A 546 -19.12 -13.94 -27.41
N SER A 547 -18.23 -13.81 -26.45
CA SER A 547 -17.13 -12.85 -26.48
C SER A 547 -15.80 -13.50 -26.09
N ILE A 548 -14.71 -12.99 -26.65
CA ILE A 548 -13.35 -13.38 -26.33
C ILE A 548 -12.52 -12.16 -25.99
N PHE A 549 -11.54 -12.33 -25.15
CA PHE A 549 -10.50 -11.33 -24.92
C PHE A 549 -9.12 -11.98 -24.85
N ALA A 550 -8.10 -11.22 -25.19
CA ALA A 550 -6.71 -11.60 -25.03
C ALA A 550 -5.91 -10.34 -24.67
N GLY A 551 -4.88 -10.51 -23.86
CA GLY A 551 -4.01 -9.42 -23.48
C GLY A 551 -2.60 -9.88 -23.17
N PHE A 552 -1.69 -8.91 -23.22
CA PHE A 552 -0.30 -9.08 -22.87
C PHE A 552 0.14 -7.84 -22.08
N SER A 553 0.81 -8.06 -20.96
CA SER A 553 1.47 -7.00 -20.20
C SER A 553 2.95 -7.32 -20.05
N TYR A 554 3.75 -6.27 -20.14
CA TYR A 554 5.17 -6.30 -19.88
C TYR A 554 5.51 -5.19 -18.88
N GLU A 555 6.23 -5.54 -17.83
CA GLU A 555 6.78 -4.61 -16.86
C GLU A 555 8.26 -4.91 -16.67
N SER A 556 9.08 -3.86 -16.64
CA SER A 556 10.48 -3.95 -16.27
C SER A 556 10.85 -2.78 -15.41
N THR A 557 11.40 -3.07 -14.24
CA THR A 557 12.05 -2.12 -13.36
C THR A 557 13.54 -2.38 -13.38
N TYR A 558 14.31 -1.33 -13.45
CA TYR A 558 15.76 -1.38 -13.51
C TYR A 558 16.34 -0.35 -12.57
N SER A 559 17.34 -0.72 -11.80
CA SER A 559 18.15 0.20 -11.02
C SER A 559 19.60 -0.24 -11.00
N GLN A 560 20.51 0.72 -11.00
CA GLN A 560 21.92 0.48 -10.79
C GLN A 560 22.55 1.65 -10.06
N GLY A 561 23.67 1.42 -9.40
CA GLY A 561 24.43 2.48 -8.72
C GLY A 561 25.58 1.95 -7.92
N ASP A 562 26.46 2.88 -7.51
CA ASP A 562 27.55 2.59 -6.61
C ASP A 562 27.00 2.33 -5.21
N ILE A 563 27.47 1.27 -4.58
CA ILE A 563 27.19 0.94 -3.19
C ILE A 563 28.48 0.97 -2.38
N GLN A 564 28.37 1.42 -1.14
CA GLN A 564 29.42 1.32 -0.16
C GLN A 564 28.92 0.49 1.02
N TYR A 565 29.72 -0.49 1.41
CA TYR A 565 29.41 -1.32 2.56
C TYR A 565 30.67 -1.65 3.33
N VAL A 566 30.53 -2.00 4.59
CA VAL A 566 31.65 -2.38 5.43
C VAL A 566 31.69 -3.90 5.54
N ARG A 567 32.79 -4.51 5.09
CA ARG A 567 33.04 -5.92 5.30
C ARG A 567 34.32 -6.05 6.17
N GLY A 568 34.13 -6.55 7.37
CA GLY A 568 35.20 -6.48 8.36
C GLY A 568 35.40 -5.05 8.87
N VAL A 569 36.61 -4.56 8.82
CA VAL A 569 36.99 -3.18 9.19
C VAL A 569 37.22 -2.27 7.98
N ALA A 570 37.17 -2.82 6.78
CA ALA A 570 37.43 -2.08 5.56
C ALA A 570 36.14 -1.67 4.86
N PRO A 571 35.95 -0.38 4.51
CA PRO A 571 34.92 0.02 3.57
C PRO A 571 35.25 -0.57 2.20
N LEU A 572 34.27 -1.16 1.58
CA LEU A 572 34.29 -1.65 0.22
C LEU A 572 33.34 -0.83 -0.63
N SER A 573 33.76 -0.58 -1.86
CA SER A 573 32.90 0.03 -2.87
C SER A 573 32.61 -1.02 -3.93
N ASP A 574 31.39 -1.07 -4.37
CA ASP A 574 30.93 -2.01 -5.36
C ASP A 574 29.84 -1.38 -6.23
N PHE A 575 29.46 -2.07 -7.29
CA PHE A 575 28.41 -1.66 -8.20
C PHE A 575 27.26 -2.66 -8.14
N LEU A 576 26.07 -2.16 -7.77
CA LEU A 576 24.85 -2.94 -7.73
C LEU A 576 24.05 -2.68 -9.00
N ARG A 577 23.59 -3.75 -9.60
CA ARG A 577 22.60 -3.72 -10.68
C ARG A 577 21.45 -4.63 -10.35
N ASP A 578 20.24 -4.09 -10.46
CA ASP A 578 19.01 -4.79 -10.18
C ASP A 578 18.02 -4.59 -11.34
N GLN A 579 17.48 -5.68 -11.86
CA GLN A 579 16.48 -5.65 -12.91
C GLN A 579 15.41 -6.70 -12.65
N GLU A 580 14.18 -6.25 -12.55
CA GLU A 580 13.00 -7.10 -12.51
C GLU A 580 12.24 -7.00 -13.82
N MET A 581 11.80 -8.15 -14.34
CA MET A 581 10.97 -8.22 -15.55
C MET A 581 9.77 -9.12 -15.29
N ASN A 582 8.60 -8.61 -15.60
CA ASN A 582 7.35 -9.34 -15.48
C ASN A 582 6.63 -9.39 -16.83
N ARG A 583 6.13 -10.55 -17.22
CA ARG A 583 5.38 -10.78 -18.45
C ARG A 583 4.12 -11.57 -18.13
N VAL A 584 2.97 -10.99 -18.47
CA VAL A 584 1.68 -11.61 -18.22
C VAL A 584 0.94 -11.76 -19.53
N TRP A 585 0.59 -13.00 -19.88
CA TRP A 585 -0.34 -13.33 -20.95
C TRP A 585 -1.68 -13.67 -20.32
N GLN A 586 -2.73 -13.07 -20.82
CA GLN A 586 -4.07 -13.32 -20.32
C GLN A 586 -5.05 -13.54 -21.47
N GLY A 587 -6.09 -14.31 -21.21
CA GLY A 587 -7.14 -14.51 -22.19
C GLY A 587 -8.35 -15.22 -21.61
N GLY A 588 -9.46 -15.09 -22.30
CA GLY A 588 -10.67 -15.75 -21.85
C GLY A 588 -11.80 -15.67 -22.85
N VAL A 589 -12.85 -16.41 -22.52
CA VAL A 589 -14.07 -16.53 -23.32
C VAL A 589 -15.29 -16.50 -22.40
N ASP A 590 -16.30 -15.69 -22.78
CA ASP A 590 -17.59 -15.63 -22.15
C ASP A 590 -18.64 -16.22 -23.10
N ILE A 591 -19.47 -17.14 -22.60
CA ILE A 591 -20.48 -17.86 -23.38
C ILE A 591 -21.82 -17.79 -22.68
N LYS A 592 -22.87 -17.33 -23.40
CA LYS A 592 -24.26 -17.29 -22.94
C LYS A 592 -25.17 -18.00 -23.97
N PRO A 593 -25.06 -19.34 -24.12
CA PRO A 593 -25.65 -20.07 -25.25
C PRO A 593 -27.18 -20.06 -25.24
N ILE A 594 -27.77 -20.08 -24.05
CA ILE A 594 -29.22 -20.05 -23.82
C ILE A 594 -29.57 -19.08 -22.68
N LYS A 595 -30.81 -18.65 -22.61
CA LYS A 595 -31.30 -17.79 -21.54
C LYS A 595 -31.10 -18.46 -20.18
N GLY A 596 -30.53 -17.73 -19.24
CA GLY A 596 -30.25 -18.18 -17.88
C GLY A 596 -28.94 -18.95 -17.73
N PHE A 597 -28.29 -19.42 -18.78
CA PHE A 597 -26.99 -20.10 -18.69
C PHE A 597 -25.84 -19.15 -19.06
N SER A 598 -24.79 -19.13 -18.24
CA SER A 598 -23.55 -18.43 -18.54
C SER A 598 -22.35 -19.29 -18.17
N ALA A 599 -21.32 -19.24 -18.98
CA ALA A 599 -20.04 -19.85 -18.70
C ALA A 599 -18.92 -18.87 -19.05
N ARG A 600 -17.91 -18.80 -18.22
CA ARG A 600 -16.69 -18.02 -18.42
C ARG A 600 -15.50 -18.93 -18.19
N LEU A 601 -14.54 -18.88 -19.08
CA LEU A 601 -13.23 -19.47 -18.90
C LEU A 601 -12.18 -18.39 -19.13
N SER A 602 -11.28 -18.20 -18.18
CA SER A 602 -10.17 -17.27 -18.33
C SER A 602 -8.91 -17.84 -17.72
N GLY A 603 -7.77 -17.34 -18.17
CA GLY A 603 -6.49 -17.72 -17.61
C GLY A 603 -5.47 -16.62 -17.82
N ASN A 604 -4.49 -16.62 -16.95
CA ASN A 604 -3.27 -15.84 -17.08
C ASN A 604 -2.05 -16.73 -16.86
N TYR A 605 -1.01 -16.39 -17.55
CA TYR A 605 0.32 -16.98 -17.41
C TYR A 605 1.28 -15.84 -17.10
N ASP A 606 1.68 -15.76 -15.83
CA ASP A 606 2.63 -14.79 -15.33
C ASP A 606 4.01 -15.43 -15.26
N ARG A 607 5.01 -14.72 -15.76
CA ARG A 607 6.42 -15.11 -15.67
C ARG A 607 7.24 -13.90 -15.29
N SER A 608 7.71 -13.89 -14.07
CA SER A 608 8.69 -12.92 -13.59
C SER A 608 10.10 -13.48 -13.67
N SER A 609 11.06 -12.60 -13.92
CA SER A 609 12.48 -12.88 -13.82
C SER A 609 13.17 -11.73 -13.13
N PHE A 610 14.15 -12.05 -12.32
CA PHE A 610 14.91 -11.12 -11.54
C PHE A 610 16.40 -11.31 -11.81
N LEU A 611 17.12 -10.23 -12.06
CA LEU A 611 18.55 -10.18 -12.19
C LEU A 611 19.08 -9.20 -11.15
N GLY A 612 19.64 -9.73 -10.07
CA GLY A 612 20.41 -8.95 -9.09
C GLY A 612 21.88 -9.29 -9.23
N GLU A 613 22.70 -8.30 -9.46
CA GLU A 613 24.15 -8.48 -9.64
C GLU A 613 24.89 -7.55 -8.69
N ILE A 614 25.73 -8.13 -7.86
CA ILE A 614 26.74 -7.43 -7.05
C ILE A 614 28.08 -8.01 -7.45
N SER A 615 28.92 -7.23 -8.12
CA SER A 615 30.28 -7.64 -8.51
C SER A 615 30.37 -8.99 -9.24
N GLY A 616 29.40 -9.32 -10.09
CA GLY A 616 29.40 -10.56 -10.86
C GLY A 616 28.90 -11.79 -10.12
N GLU A 617 28.38 -11.65 -8.90
CA GLU A 617 27.69 -12.74 -8.22
C GLU A 617 26.39 -13.11 -8.93
N PRO A 618 26.04 -14.41 -9.03
CA PRO A 618 24.84 -14.82 -9.73
C PRO A 618 23.55 -14.30 -9.04
N PRO A 619 22.46 -14.12 -9.79
CA PRO A 619 21.21 -13.63 -9.23
C PRO A 619 20.70 -14.56 -8.12
N ALA A 620 20.29 -13.95 -7.00
CA ALA A 620 19.76 -14.67 -5.84
C ALA A 620 18.41 -15.34 -6.10
N TYR A 621 17.67 -14.89 -7.13
CA TYR A 621 16.33 -15.38 -7.44
C TYR A 621 16.22 -15.73 -8.93
N GLY A 622 15.72 -16.92 -9.22
CA GLY A 622 15.40 -17.34 -10.57
C GLY A 622 13.99 -16.92 -10.98
N PRO A 623 13.59 -17.25 -12.21
CA PRO A 623 12.26 -16.94 -12.69
C PRO A 623 11.18 -17.61 -11.82
N VAL A 624 10.11 -16.85 -11.58
CA VAL A 624 8.86 -17.35 -11.01
C VAL A 624 7.84 -17.46 -12.13
N THR A 625 7.17 -18.60 -12.19
CA THR A 625 6.08 -18.83 -13.14
C THR A 625 4.80 -19.10 -12.36
N TRP A 626 3.75 -18.34 -12.67
CA TRP A 626 2.50 -18.39 -11.93
C TRP A 626 1.27 -18.44 -12.86
N PRO A 627 0.97 -19.60 -13.45
CA PRO A 627 -0.24 -19.78 -14.23
C PRO A 627 -1.47 -19.90 -13.31
N LEU A 628 -2.54 -19.23 -13.72
CA LEU A 628 -3.85 -19.29 -13.09
C LEU A 628 -4.91 -19.51 -14.16
N VAL A 629 -5.76 -20.50 -13.97
CA VAL A 629 -6.94 -20.75 -14.80
C VAL A 629 -8.18 -20.70 -13.93
N THR A 630 -9.18 -19.94 -14.37
CA THR A 630 -10.47 -19.82 -13.69
C THR A 630 -11.59 -20.15 -14.63
N GLY A 631 -12.58 -20.92 -14.16
CA GLY A 631 -13.78 -21.25 -14.90
C GLY A 631 -15.01 -21.05 -14.02
N THR A 632 -16.02 -20.36 -14.53
CA THR A 632 -17.29 -20.17 -13.86
C THR A 632 -18.41 -20.69 -14.77
N VAL A 633 -19.29 -21.51 -14.21
CA VAL A 633 -20.54 -21.91 -14.88
C VAL A 633 -21.69 -21.51 -13.97
N ALA A 634 -22.70 -20.86 -14.52
CA ALA A 634 -23.83 -20.43 -13.75
C ALA A 634 -25.15 -20.63 -14.51
N TYR A 635 -26.19 -20.92 -13.74
CA TYR A 635 -27.55 -21.05 -14.25
C TYR A 635 -28.54 -20.28 -13.38
N ASP A 636 -29.34 -19.43 -14.03
CA ASP A 636 -30.41 -18.64 -13.42
C ASP A 636 -31.73 -19.42 -13.49
N PHE A 637 -32.20 -19.89 -12.34
CA PHE A 637 -33.51 -20.53 -12.22
C PHE A 637 -34.59 -19.46 -12.01
N PRO A 638 -35.62 -19.39 -12.84
CA PRO A 638 -36.60 -18.25 -12.87
C PRO A 638 -37.25 -17.87 -11.53
N LYS A 639 -37.33 -18.79 -10.56
CA LYS A 639 -37.95 -18.54 -9.25
C LYS A 639 -37.13 -18.95 -8.07
N ALA A 640 -36.01 -19.62 -8.33
CA ALA A 640 -35.23 -20.23 -7.29
C ALA A 640 -33.86 -19.53 -7.06
N GLY A 641 -33.47 -18.62 -7.94
CA GLY A 641 -32.20 -17.91 -7.87
C GLY A 641 -31.14 -18.51 -8.81
N ARG A 642 -29.90 -18.16 -8.56
CA ARG A 642 -28.74 -18.52 -9.40
C ARG A 642 -27.85 -19.53 -8.69
N LEU A 643 -27.56 -20.63 -9.35
CA LEU A 643 -26.51 -21.56 -8.94
C LEU A 643 -25.26 -21.28 -9.78
N SER A 644 -24.12 -21.09 -9.14
CA SER A 644 -22.82 -20.99 -9.81
C SER A 644 -21.81 -21.97 -9.23
N VAL A 645 -20.94 -22.43 -10.10
CA VAL A 645 -19.79 -23.28 -9.78
C VAL A 645 -18.56 -22.60 -10.33
N ASP A 646 -17.66 -22.23 -9.43
CA ASP A 646 -16.39 -21.57 -9.75
C ASP A 646 -15.26 -22.58 -9.54
N LEU A 647 -14.43 -22.76 -10.55
CA LEU A 647 -13.23 -23.59 -10.54
C LEU A 647 -12.03 -22.68 -10.70
N GLN A 648 -11.03 -22.86 -9.86
CA GLN A 648 -9.75 -22.19 -9.99
C GLN A 648 -8.62 -23.20 -9.84
N ARG A 649 -7.64 -23.12 -10.73
CA ARG A 649 -6.41 -23.90 -10.65
C ARG A 649 -5.21 -22.98 -10.83
N THR A 650 -4.27 -23.05 -9.90
CA THR A 650 -3.06 -22.25 -9.92
C THR A 650 -1.84 -23.09 -9.60
N TYR A 651 -0.69 -22.65 -10.10
CA TYR A 651 0.63 -23.17 -9.79
C TYR A 651 1.54 -22.01 -9.45
N TYR A 652 2.38 -22.19 -8.45
CA TYR A 652 3.49 -21.29 -8.17
C TYR A 652 4.78 -22.07 -8.30
N LEU A 653 5.59 -21.70 -9.28
CA LEU A 653 6.80 -22.41 -9.65
C LEU A 653 7.99 -21.45 -9.62
N GLN A 654 8.83 -21.61 -8.63
CA GLN A 654 10.06 -20.86 -8.46
C GLN A 654 11.24 -21.76 -8.87
N ALA A 655 12.08 -21.29 -9.80
CA ALA A 655 13.10 -22.13 -10.40
C ALA A 655 14.27 -22.43 -9.47
N ILE A 656 14.67 -21.48 -8.61
CA ILE A 656 15.80 -21.64 -7.68
C ILE A 656 15.30 -22.20 -6.34
N VAL A 657 14.22 -21.64 -5.80
CA VAL A 657 13.69 -21.99 -4.49
C VAL A 657 12.50 -22.92 -4.64
N THR A 658 12.74 -24.12 -5.14
CA THR A 658 11.69 -25.11 -5.46
C THR A 658 10.91 -25.58 -4.23
N ALA A 659 11.45 -25.41 -3.03
CA ALA A 659 10.75 -25.76 -1.79
C ALA A 659 9.48 -24.93 -1.57
N ASN A 660 9.37 -23.73 -2.15
CA ASN A 660 8.18 -22.88 -2.08
C ASN A 660 7.09 -23.24 -3.10
N ASN A 661 7.37 -24.19 -3.97
CA ASN A 661 6.45 -24.54 -5.07
C ASN A 661 5.18 -25.20 -4.55
N TYR A 662 4.06 -24.80 -5.12
CA TYR A 662 2.77 -25.42 -4.84
C TYR A 662 1.87 -25.44 -6.08
N SER A 663 0.83 -26.26 -5.99
CA SER A 663 -0.35 -26.17 -6.86
C SER A 663 -1.61 -26.20 -6.02
N ALA A 664 -2.63 -25.46 -6.43
CA ALA A 664 -3.89 -25.41 -5.71
C ALA A 664 -5.08 -25.52 -6.66
N ASN A 665 -6.08 -26.30 -6.23
CA ASN A 665 -7.37 -26.40 -6.88
C ASN A 665 -8.44 -25.90 -5.89
N LEU A 666 -9.26 -24.97 -6.35
CA LEU A 666 -10.39 -24.44 -5.60
C LEU A 666 -11.67 -24.73 -6.38
N LEU A 667 -12.65 -25.27 -5.68
CA LEU A 667 -14.01 -25.43 -6.17
C LEU A 667 -14.93 -24.67 -5.25
N THR A 668 -15.68 -23.71 -5.77
CA THR A 668 -16.69 -22.97 -4.99
C THR A 668 -18.07 -23.23 -5.60
N ILE A 669 -18.99 -23.76 -4.82
CA ILE A 669 -20.40 -23.91 -5.19
C ILE A 669 -21.16 -22.81 -4.47
N ARG A 670 -21.90 -22.00 -5.22
CA ARG A 670 -22.56 -20.82 -4.72
C ARG A 670 -24.02 -20.78 -5.19
N TRP A 671 -24.90 -20.50 -4.24
CA TRP A 671 -26.31 -20.23 -4.49
C TRP A 671 -26.64 -18.79 -4.13
N THR A 672 -27.18 -18.03 -5.10
CA THR A 672 -27.57 -16.65 -4.92
C THR A 672 -29.09 -16.56 -5.11
N ARG A 673 -29.78 -15.96 -4.14
CA ARG A 673 -31.22 -15.74 -4.21
C ARG A 673 -31.57 -14.29 -3.85
N GLY A 674 -32.40 -13.67 -4.70
CA GLY A 674 -33.05 -12.41 -4.39
C GLY A 674 -34.36 -12.63 -3.63
N PHE A 675 -34.77 -11.66 -2.84
CA PHE A 675 -36.01 -11.63 -2.06
C PHE A 675 -36.55 -10.22 -1.94
#